data_17cd7c3102bc6bed3d0df7f59f3be2c8
#
_entry.id   17cd7c3102bc6bed3d0df7f59f3be2c8
#
_cell.length_a   1.000
_cell.length_b   1.000
_cell.length_c   1.000
_cell.angle_alpha   90.00
_cell.angle_beta   90.00
_cell.angle_gamma   90.00
#
_symmetry.space_group_name_H-M   'P 1'
#
loop_
_entity.id
_entity.type
_entity.pdbx_description
1 polymer ?
#
loop_
_entity_poly.entity_id
_entity_poly.type
_entity_poly.pdbx_seq_one_letter_code
_entity_poly.pdbx_strand_id
1 'polypeptide(L)'
;MLRFLLLFALTAAGRRNVAQPGDDPRSLVRAATRAIEADTAARLESRWRARVSRDADDRAATLGLATLARLRYDYPSAESMYRRLTASGNDGYTVYALLGLADADETRGVARKAMEELDRALAMARQVGDRVAESDALLTLAFSRGRLAGVRVATAYIDSAAVLISDTSFDLRSRVLSRRAIVHALYGRAAPASAAADSSVLFARRAGDPRLEADAYRVIGQVLQYRSQLDSALVALRRSESLYLEAHNRAALARSLIWHAQVLGGRMRYGEMRDVAKRALAEGEATHNPAAMGDAHRALGVLATMLGDWPAASAHLRRAVAVSASVGDSSGVMTTGKYLADVALAAGDIATAKRLANERLDWARLTDDANSRYESYRLLANIAERENDVPMVLRSLDSAHAQLRRLPGHDYAEFLLHDDGRHALARGDLATAERALTAYLDVAKKGTCDVCVFDTRMRLADIDARRGDLVRAERELINATDDIEHFRAGLSDDELRTLAFQSAVTVDAAATEPGATGIRAARVLAALANGGRVDVAFALAERWRARELTERLIRAAALRADQTEGAGALSSAQARTVREISASFPDDETALVEFVAAEGTPITAFVVQRDGLRARVLPPIDSLTQLVARFTSLLESGADAARLGRTLGAGLLQPVLPLLGQRVKRIVIVPDGALHRLPFDALRLGDGRYLFERYAVGIAPSASAVVALRARPARQGPSSVRLLAIGDPAIATTIRDTSRDGDAEDDLSVLATMGGTPKLVGASREARLVARYAPVADVRLGPDATASFLRQTDLRQYRVLHFATHALVDEQSLARTALALTPGNGENGLVGAGDLAALSLDADLVVLSACRSAGGVLVGGEGVQGLTSPLLQAGARSIVATNWRINDQRVVPFIERFYDALARGLPVTDALRAAKLGAVAAGEPPRVWAAFLAIGDPLVTVPLRLPAKSWWSWIRPS
;
A
#
# COMPACT_ATOMS: atom_id res chain seq x y z
N MET A 1 73.09 -25.70 -39.81
CA MET A 1 73.48 -25.07 -38.53
C MET A 1 73.50 -23.53 -38.56
N LEU A 2 73.38 -22.91 -39.73
CA LEU A 2 73.41 -21.42 -39.82
C LEU A 2 72.04 -20.75 -39.85
N ARG A 3 70.91 -21.50 -39.78
CA ARG A 3 69.55 -20.96 -39.69
C ARG A 3 69.01 -20.95 -38.27
N PHE A 4 69.68 -21.53 -37.29
CA PHE A 4 69.25 -21.60 -35.90
C PHE A 4 69.87 -20.51 -35.00
N LEU A 5 70.94 -19.83 -35.48
CA LEU A 5 71.69 -18.77 -34.75
C LEU A 5 71.14 -17.36 -35.06
N LEU A 6 70.32 -17.18 -36.10
CA LEU A 6 69.71 -15.88 -36.44
C LEU A 6 68.36 -15.65 -35.71
N LEU A 7 67.78 -16.67 -35.09
CA LEU A 7 66.58 -16.52 -34.31
C LEU A 7 66.82 -16.14 -32.84
N PHE A 8 68.05 -16.25 -32.33
CA PHE A 8 68.38 -15.90 -30.95
C PHE A 8 69.02 -14.52 -30.77
N ALA A 9 69.50 -13.89 -31.88
CA ALA A 9 70.11 -12.55 -31.84
C ALA A 9 69.08 -11.38 -31.97
N LEU A 10 67.86 -11.69 -32.27
CA LEU A 10 66.77 -10.67 -32.36
C LEU A 10 65.89 -10.52 -31.08
N THR A 11 66.19 -11.27 -30.02
CA THR A 11 65.50 -11.23 -28.76
C THR A 11 66.18 -10.46 -27.64
N ALA A 12 67.36 -9.86 -27.91
CA ALA A 12 68.17 -9.16 -26.93
C ALA A 12 68.41 -7.67 -27.20
N ALA A 13 67.75 -7.06 -28.20
CA ALA A 13 67.87 -5.65 -28.48
C ALA A 13 66.48 -4.98 -28.39
N GLY A 14 66.18 -4.29 -27.26
CA GLY A 14 65.12 -3.30 -27.16
C GLY A 14 63.81 -3.86 -26.78
N ARG A 15 63.61 -4.28 -25.52
CA ARG A 15 62.31 -4.12 -24.85
C ARG A 15 62.04 -2.62 -24.73
N ARG A 16 61.72 -1.95 -25.81
CA ARG A 16 60.81 -0.83 -25.77
C ARG A 16 59.50 -1.43 -25.29
N ASN A 17 59.01 -0.97 -24.15
CA ASN A 17 57.65 -1.23 -23.69
C ASN A 17 56.66 -0.84 -24.83
N VAL A 18 56.41 -1.76 -25.73
CA VAL A 18 55.24 -1.69 -26.61
C VAL A 18 54.10 -1.89 -25.66
N ALA A 19 53.41 -0.82 -25.30
CA ALA A 19 52.15 -0.86 -24.54
C ALA A 19 51.29 -1.98 -25.14
N GLN A 20 50.98 -3.01 -24.33
CA GLN A 20 50.03 -4.03 -24.80
C GLN A 20 48.76 -3.31 -25.24
N PRO A 21 48.10 -3.75 -26.32
CA PRO A 21 46.91 -3.07 -26.84
C PRO A 21 45.72 -3.00 -25.87
N GLY A 22 45.92 -2.83 -24.55
CA GLY A 22 44.96 -2.84 -23.45
C GLY A 22 45.29 -1.90 -22.29
N ASP A 23 46.42 -1.17 -22.33
CA ASP A 23 46.81 -0.24 -21.25
C ASP A 23 46.39 1.21 -21.52
N ASP A 24 45.71 1.49 -22.59
CA ASP A 24 45.03 2.77 -22.84
C ASP A 24 43.94 3.02 -21.79
N PRO A 25 43.90 4.23 -21.15
CA PRO A 25 43.00 4.52 -20.06
C PRO A 25 41.52 4.22 -20.35
N ARG A 26 41.06 4.55 -21.55
CA ARG A 26 39.68 4.26 -21.99
C ARG A 26 39.40 2.76 -22.08
N SER A 27 40.34 2.00 -22.62
CA SER A 27 40.25 0.54 -22.75
C SER A 27 40.18 -0.14 -21.38
N LEU A 28 40.94 0.36 -20.40
CA LEU A 28 40.90 -0.14 -19.01
C LEU A 28 39.56 0.12 -18.35
N VAL A 29 38.99 1.31 -18.48
CA VAL A 29 37.68 1.64 -17.95
C VAL A 29 36.59 0.78 -18.61
N ARG A 30 36.63 0.61 -19.92
CA ARG A 30 35.72 -0.29 -20.65
C ARG A 30 35.88 -1.76 -20.21
N ALA A 31 37.10 -2.23 -20.01
CA ALA A 31 37.37 -3.59 -19.55
C ALA A 31 36.81 -3.84 -18.16
N ALA A 32 36.99 -2.88 -17.23
CA ALA A 32 36.41 -2.95 -15.90
C ALA A 32 34.86 -2.99 -15.95
N THR A 33 34.23 -2.11 -16.73
CA THR A 33 32.78 -2.07 -16.91
C THR A 33 32.25 -3.40 -17.47
N ARG A 34 32.84 -3.90 -18.53
CA ARG A 34 32.46 -5.20 -19.13
C ARG A 34 32.65 -6.39 -18.18
N ALA A 35 33.69 -6.33 -17.35
CA ALA A 35 33.97 -7.40 -16.40
C ALA A 35 32.93 -7.43 -15.24
N ILE A 36 32.47 -6.27 -14.78
CA ILE A 36 31.36 -6.18 -13.82
C ILE A 36 30.06 -6.68 -14.46
N GLU A 37 29.75 -6.24 -15.67
CA GLU A 37 28.53 -6.64 -16.39
C GLU A 37 28.46 -8.16 -16.66
N ALA A 38 29.62 -8.80 -16.92
CA ALA A 38 29.73 -10.22 -17.22
C ALA A 38 30.09 -11.10 -15.99
N ASP A 39 30.12 -10.53 -14.80
CA ASP A 39 30.52 -11.18 -13.53
C ASP A 39 31.91 -11.88 -13.60
N THR A 40 32.83 -11.26 -14.32
CA THR A 40 34.20 -11.78 -14.50
C THR A 40 35.28 -10.91 -13.85
N ALA A 41 34.86 -9.91 -13.06
CA ALA A 41 35.70 -8.87 -12.49
C ALA A 41 36.83 -9.40 -11.58
N ALA A 42 36.58 -10.51 -10.86
CA ALA A 42 37.58 -11.11 -9.95
C ALA A 42 38.89 -11.48 -10.63
N ARG A 43 38.85 -12.01 -11.85
CA ARG A 43 40.04 -12.35 -12.63
C ARG A 43 40.83 -11.12 -13.04
N LEU A 44 40.16 -10.08 -13.45
CA LEU A 44 40.77 -8.83 -13.90
C LEU A 44 41.37 -8.08 -12.71
N GLU A 45 40.68 -8.07 -11.60
CA GLU A 45 41.14 -7.49 -10.33
C GLU A 45 42.41 -8.18 -9.82
N SER A 46 42.44 -9.51 -9.75
CA SER A 46 43.64 -10.28 -9.35
C SER A 46 44.86 -9.95 -10.21
N ARG A 47 44.63 -9.83 -11.52
CA ARG A 47 45.70 -9.46 -12.48
C ARG A 47 46.21 -8.04 -12.20
N TRP A 48 45.34 -7.06 -11.99
CA TRP A 48 45.75 -5.68 -11.73
C TRP A 48 46.39 -5.53 -10.34
N ARG A 49 45.89 -6.22 -9.32
CA ARG A 49 46.53 -6.26 -7.99
C ARG A 49 47.96 -6.83 -8.06
N ALA A 50 48.16 -7.88 -8.82
CA ALA A 50 49.48 -8.44 -9.02
C ALA A 50 50.46 -7.51 -9.80
N ARG A 51 49.93 -6.59 -10.63
CA ARG A 51 50.72 -5.53 -11.28
C ARG A 51 51.12 -4.47 -10.28
N VAL A 52 50.14 -3.93 -9.51
CA VAL A 52 50.40 -2.91 -8.47
C VAL A 52 51.35 -3.44 -7.38
N SER A 53 51.27 -4.74 -7.01
CA SER A 53 52.21 -5.32 -6.02
C SER A 53 53.64 -5.38 -6.52
N ARG A 54 53.87 -5.47 -7.84
CA ARG A 54 55.20 -5.46 -8.46
C ARG A 54 55.76 -4.07 -8.74
N ASP A 55 54.84 -3.15 -9.05
CA ASP A 55 55.13 -1.76 -9.36
C ASP A 55 53.99 -0.89 -8.74
N ALA A 56 54.29 -0.26 -7.61
CA ALA A 56 53.31 0.57 -6.90
C ALA A 56 52.89 1.81 -7.71
N ASP A 57 53.69 2.22 -8.70
CA ASP A 57 53.43 3.36 -9.57
C ASP A 57 52.74 2.96 -10.90
N ASP A 58 52.34 1.69 -11.05
CA ASP A 58 51.59 1.23 -12.24
C ASP A 58 50.24 1.94 -12.33
N ARG A 59 50.22 3.05 -13.09
CA ARG A 59 49.03 3.95 -13.25
C ARG A 59 47.90 3.23 -13.96
N ALA A 60 48.22 2.35 -14.93
CA ALA A 60 47.21 1.60 -15.69
C ALA A 60 46.45 0.62 -14.78
N ALA A 61 47.17 -0.19 -14.03
CA ALA A 61 46.54 -1.14 -13.10
C ALA A 61 45.77 -0.42 -11.97
N THR A 62 46.32 0.71 -11.48
CA THR A 62 45.66 1.56 -10.47
C THR A 62 44.33 2.14 -10.99
N LEU A 63 44.29 2.63 -12.26
CA LEU A 63 43.03 3.13 -12.85
C LEU A 63 42.01 1.99 -13.00
N GLY A 64 42.45 0.81 -13.41
CA GLY A 64 41.57 -0.35 -13.51
C GLY A 64 40.95 -0.74 -12.17
N LEU A 65 41.78 -0.85 -11.11
CA LEU A 65 41.32 -1.17 -9.75
C LEU A 65 40.41 -0.10 -9.19
N ALA A 66 40.72 1.18 -9.37
CA ALA A 66 39.89 2.29 -8.95
C ALA A 66 38.51 2.25 -9.63
N THR A 67 38.48 1.92 -10.94
CA THR A 67 37.21 1.78 -11.68
C THR A 67 36.39 0.60 -11.18
N LEU A 68 37.02 -0.56 -10.92
CA LEU A 68 36.31 -1.71 -10.35
C LEU A 68 35.74 -1.40 -8.96
N ALA A 69 36.52 -0.75 -8.09
CA ALA A 69 36.06 -0.33 -6.76
C ALA A 69 34.86 0.61 -6.86
N ARG A 70 34.91 1.63 -7.74
CA ARG A 70 33.78 2.54 -7.99
C ARG A 70 32.53 1.80 -8.49
N LEU A 71 32.68 0.91 -9.45
CA LEU A 71 31.58 0.14 -10.03
C LEU A 71 30.96 -0.86 -9.03
N ARG A 72 31.69 -1.21 -7.96
CA ARG A 72 31.20 -2.00 -6.83
C ARG A 72 30.74 -1.16 -5.64
N TYR A 73 30.67 0.16 -5.83
CA TYR A 73 30.26 1.12 -4.80
C TYR A 73 31.23 1.23 -3.60
N ASP A 74 32.46 0.72 -3.71
CA ASP A 74 33.55 0.95 -2.75
C ASP A 74 34.21 2.31 -3.04
N TYR A 75 33.47 3.38 -2.76
CA TYR A 75 33.91 4.74 -3.03
C TYR A 75 35.16 5.15 -2.24
N PRO A 76 35.37 4.78 -0.96
CA PRO A 76 36.57 5.13 -0.23
C PRO A 76 37.84 4.60 -0.91
N SER A 77 37.85 3.33 -1.32
CA SER A 77 38.96 2.72 -2.05
C SER A 77 39.16 3.36 -3.42
N ALA A 78 38.07 3.58 -4.17
CA ALA A 78 38.10 4.22 -5.47
C ALA A 78 38.69 5.64 -5.38
N GLU A 79 38.19 6.47 -4.45
CA GLU A 79 38.63 7.85 -4.25
C GLU A 79 40.11 7.92 -3.89
N SER A 80 40.58 7.06 -2.99
CA SER A 80 42.00 6.99 -2.62
C SER A 80 42.89 6.74 -3.83
N MET A 81 42.55 5.75 -4.67
CA MET A 81 43.30 5.40 -5.88
C MET A 81 43.22 6.48 -6.96
N TYR A 82 42.03 7.05 -7.20
CA TYR A 82 41.88 8.15 -8.16
C TYR A 82 42.68 9.40 -7.73
N ARG A 83 42.65 9.79 -6.44
CA ARG A 83 43.45 10.92 -5.94
C ARG A 83 44.94 10.70 -6.14
N ARG A 84 45.44 9.48 -5.92
CA ARG A 84 46.85 9.14 -6.22
C ARG A 84 47.15 9.37 -7.69
N LEU A 85 46.28 8.97 -8.62
CA LEU A 85 46.47 9.18 -10.05
C LEU A 85 46.44 10.67 -10.42
N THR A 86 45.60 11.47 -9.79
CA THR A 86 45.49 12.91 -10.07
C THR A 86 46.65 13.72 -9.48
N ALA A 87 47.36 13.19 -8.49
CA ALA A 87 48.53 13.81 -7.88
C ALA A 87 49.86 13.49 -8.62
N SER A 88 49.90 12.40 -9.41
CA SER A 88 51.13 11.84 -9.96
C SER A 88 51.36 12.12 -11.46
N GLY A 89 50.53 12.95 -12.13
CA GLY A 89 50.76 13.27 -13.53
C GLY A 89 49.65 14.02 -14.22
N ASN A 90 49.91 14.48 -15.42
CA ASN A 90 48.97 15.23 -16.28
C ASN A 90 48.82 14.48 -17.63
N ASP A 91 48.20 13.35 -17.61
CA ASP A 91 48.07 12.45 -18.75
C ASP A 91 46.61 11.87 -18.83
N GLY A 92 46.37 10.97 -19.76
CA GLY A 92 45.06 10.31 -19.93
C GLY A 92 44.58 9.59 -18.68
N TYR A 93 45.46 8.99 -17.85
CA TYR A 93 45.04 8.33 -16.61
C TYR A 93 44.45 9.35 -15.60
N THR A 94 45.04 10.56 -15.54
CA THR A 94 44.51 11.67 -14.72
C THR A 94 43.14 12.09 -15.18
N VAL A 95 42.91 12.17 -16.50
CA VAL A 95 41.57 12.53 -17.05
C VAL A 95 40.52 11.53 -16.60
N TYR A 96 40.73 10.24 -16.79
CA TYR A 96 39.78 9.21 -16.41
C TYR A 96 39.65 9.03 -14.90
N ALA A 97 40.68 9.37 -14.12
CA ALA A 97 40.58 9.44 -12.67
C ALA A 97 39.69 10.58 -12.20
N LEU A 98 39.78 11.79 -12.81
CA LEU A 98 38.90 12.92 -12.54
C LEU A 98 37.43 12.61 -12.93
N LEU A 99 37.19 11.98 -14.07
CA LEU A 99 35.88 11.53 -14.47
C LEU A 99 35.32 10.49 -13.48
N GLY A 100 36.14 9.59 -12.97
CA GLY A 100 35.76 8.60 -11.96
C GLY A 100 35.44 9.22 -10.60
N LEU A 101 36.18 10.24 -10.17
CA LEU A 101 35.90 11.01 -8.96
C LEU A 101 34.57 11.75 -9.09
N ALA A 102 34.36 12.44 -10.19
CA ALA A 102 33.14 13.19 -10.44
C ALA A 102 31.90 12.27 -10.45
N ASP A 103 31.97 11.10 -11.07
CA ASP A 103 30.89 10.12 -11.08
C ASP A 103 30.60 9.57 -9.66
N ALA A 104 31.64 9.33 -8.85
CA ALA A 104 31.48 8.92 -7.46
C ALA A 104 30.84 10.03 -6.61
N ASP A 105 31.27 11.28 -6.77
CA ASP A 105 30.74 12.41 -6.03
C ASP A 105 29.31 12.80 -6.48
N GLU A 106 28.97 12.64 -7.76
CA GLU A 106 27.60 12.79 -8.24
C GLU A 106 26.64 11.78 -7.58
N THR A 107 27.03 10.50 -7.56
CA THR A 107 26.25 9.43 -6.93
C THR A 107 26.08 9.67 -5.43
N ARG A 108 27.12 10.20 -4.76
CA ARG A 108 27.07 10.55 -3.33
C ARG A 108 26.31 11.85 -3.04
N GLY A 109 25.84 12.56 -4.07
CA GLY A 109 25.07 13.80 -3.93
C GLY A 109 25.95 15.04 -3.67
N VAL A 110 27.25 14.98 -3.93
CA VAL A 110 28.21 16.11 -3.73
C VAL A 110 28.38 16.87 -5.05
N ALA A 111 27.26 17.33 -5.62
CA ALA A 111 27.19 17.88 -6.97
C ALA A 111 28.19 19.02 -7.27
N ARG A 112 28.48 19.93 -6.32
CA ARG A 112 29.44 21.03 -6.52
C ARG A 112 30.85 20.49 -6.78
N LYS A 113 31.31 19.55 -5.93
CA LYS A 113 32.61 18.95 -6.06
C LYS A 113 32.73 18.13 -7.35
N ALA A 114 31.67 17.38 -7.71
CA ALA A 114 31.62 16.66 -8.97
C ALA A 114 31.78 17.61 -10.18
N MET A 115 31.12 18.79 -10.17
CA MET A 115 31.25 19.79 -11.23
C MET A 115 32.67 20.38 -11.31
N GLU A 116 33.33 20.64 -10.19
CA GLU A 116 34.71 21.12 -10.14
C GLU A 116 35.70 20.08 -10.73
N GLU A 117 35.49 18.80 -10.41
CA GLU A 117 36.28 17.70 -10.97
C GLU A 117 36.03 17.50 -12.46
N LEU A 118 34.77 17.67 -12.92
CA LEU A 118 34.44 17.63 -14.35
C LEU A 118 35.08 18.80 -15.14
N ASP A 119 35.10 20.00 -14.59
CA ASP A 119 35.79 21.14 -15.21
C ASP A 119 37.31 20.88 -15.36
N ARG A 120 37.92 20.30 -14.32
CA ARG A 120 39.31 19.89 -14.34
C ARG A 120 39.52 18.77 -15.37
N ALA A 121 38.64 17.77 -15.41
CA ALA A 121 38.70 16.68 -16.39
C ALA A 121 38.57 17.22 -17.82
N LEU A 122 37.67 18.14 -18.06
CA LEU A 122 37.47 18.81 -19.35
C LEU A 122 38.71 19.59 -19.80
N ALA A 123 39.31 20.39 -18.92
CA ALA A 123 40.53 21.13 -19.21
C ALA A 123 41.70 20.19 -19.54
N MET A 124 41.86 19.13 -18.74
CA MET A 124 42.94 18.14 -18.93
C MET A 124 42.72 17.32 -20.20
N ALA A 125 41.50 16.86 -20.51
CA ALA A 125 41.16 16.14 -21.74
C ALA A 125 41.55 16.96 -23.00
N ARG A 126 41.33 18.26 -22.99
CA ARG A 126 41.75 19.19 -24.05
C ARG A 126 43.26 19.28 -24.13
N GLN A 127 43.94 19.36 -23.00
CA GLN A 127 45.42 19.45 -22.97
C GLN A 127 46.08 18.18 -23.53
N VAL A 128 45.54 16.99 -23.20
CA VAL A 128 46.09 15.72 -23.69
C VAL A 128 45.56 15.28 -25.07
N GLY A 129 44.56 16.01 -25.61
CA GLY A 129 43.97 15.73 -26.91
C GLY A 129 43.00 14.55 -26.93
N ASP A 130 42.47 14.10 -25.77
CA ASP A 130 41.49 13.01 -25.67
C ASP A 130 40.06 13.54 -25.91
N ARG A 131 39.65 13.56 -27.20
CA ARG A 131 38.32 14.02 -27.63
C ARG A 131 37.18 13.20 -27.04
N VAL A 132 37.43 11.90 -26.70
CA VAL A 132 36.36 11.05 -26.15
C VAL A 132 36.12 11.38 -24.70
N ALA A 133 37.18 11.52 -23.90
CA ALA A 133 37.07 11.95 -22.51
C ALA A 133 36.52 13.39 -22.41
N GLU A 134 36.92 14.27 -23.34
CA GLU A 134 36.31 15.62 -23.46
C GLU A 134 34.80 15.54 -23.69
N SER A 135 34.34 14.68 -24.63
CA SER A 135 32.94 14.45 -24.88
C SER A 135 32.22 13.88 -23.65
N ASP A 136 32.79 12.90 -22.96
CA ASP A 136 32.19 12.30 -21.75
C ASP A 136 32.04 13.34 -20.61
N ALA A 137 33.06 14.20 -20.41
CA ALA A 137 33.00 15.31 -19.45
C ALA A 137 31.87 16.30 -19.81
N LEU A 138 31.75 16.69 -21.08
CA LEU A 138 30.71 17.60 -21.56
C LEU A 138 29.31 17.01 -21.41
N LEU A 139 29.12 15.71 -21.68
CA LEU A 139 27.84 15.01 -21.51
C LEU A 139 27.40 14.94 -20.05
N THR A 140 28.33 14.78 -19.11
CA THR A 140 28.03 14.77 -17.70
C THR A 140 27.72 16.19 -17.21
N LEU A 141 28.51 17.20 -17.60
CA LEU A 141 28.22 18.61 -17.31
C LEU A 141 26.90 19.09 -17.90
N ALA A 142 26.48 18.56 -19.05
CA ALA A 142 25.16 18.86 -19.63
C ALA A 142 24.03 18.53 -18.67
N PHE A 143 24.12 17.44 -17.93
CA PHE A 143 23.11 17.04 -16.95
C PHE A 143 23.19 17.87 -15.69
N SER A 144 24.40 17.97 -15.07
CA SER A 144 24.59 18.64 -13.78
C SER A 144 24.32 20.16 -13.89
N ARG A 145 24.90 20.84 -14.90
CA ARG A 145 24.67 22.27 -15.14
C ARG A 145 23.32 22.60 -15.77
N GLY A 146 22.79 21.66 -16.58
CA GLY A 146 21.45 21.81 -17.13
C GLY A 146 20.38 21.93 -16.05
N ARG A 147 20.50 21.14 -14.98
CA ARG A 147 19.60 21.22 -13.81
C ARG A 147 19.59 22.59 -13.16
N LEU A 148 20.70 23.30 -13.17
CA LEU A 148 20.84 24.63 -12.57
C LEU A 148 20.47 25.78 -13.53
N ALA A 149 20.80 25.65 -14.83
CA ALA A 149 20.74 26.74 -15.78
C ALA A 149 19.80 26.49 -17.00
N GLY A 150 19.13 25.34 -17.03
CA GLY A 150 18.06 25.02 -17.97
C GLY A 150 18.52 24.37 -19.27
N VAL A 151 17.51 24.04 -20.10
CA VAL A 151 17.68 23.23 -21.31
C VAL A 151 18.64 23.82 -22.35
N ARG A 152 18.71 25.15 -22.48
CA ARG A 152 19.65 25.79 -23.42
C ARG A 152 21.10 25.47 -23.08
N VAL A 153 21.45 25.53 -21.79
CA VAL A 153 22.80 25.20 -21.31
C VAL A 153 23.10 23.72 -21.50
N ALA A 154 22.16 22.86 -21.09
CA ALA A 154 22.31 21.42 -21.31
C ALA A 154 22.52 21.06 -22.77
N THR A 155 21.72 21.63 -23.68
CA THR A 155 21.82 21.37 -25.13
C THR A 155 23.17 21.87 -25.71
N ALA A 156 23.65 23.05 -25.29
CA ALA A 156 24.93 23.57 -25.73
C ALA A 156 26.13 22.65 -25.38
N TYR A 157 26.12 22.09 -24.17
CA TYR A 157 27.13 21.09 -23.77
C TYR A 157 27.03 19.82 -24.63
N ILE A 158 25.84 19.31 -24.91
CA ILE A 158 25.62 18.13 -25.77
C ILE A 158 26.06 18.41 -27.21
N ASP A 159 25.78 19.59 -27.74
CA ASP A 159 26.22 19.98 -29.09
C ASP A 159 27.73 20.08 -29.18
N SER A 160 28.38 20.63 -28.15
CA SER A 160 29.84 20.66 -28.05
C SER A 160 30.44 19.24 -28.01
N ALA A 161 29.80 18.31 -27.25
CA ALA A 161 30.23 16.92 -27.21
C ALA A 161 30.05 16.22 -28.57
N ALA A 162 28.96 16.49 -29.28
CA ALA A 162 28.67 15.89 -30.58
C ALA A 162 29.68 16.21 -31.66
N VAL A 163 30.24 17.45 -31.69
CA VAL A 163 31.25 17.90 -32.64
C VAL A 163 32.58 17.18 -32.46
N LEU A 164 32.88 16.68 -31.29
CA LEU A 164 34.12 15.96 -30.99
C LEU A 164 34.15 14.53 -31.54
N ILE A 165 32.97 13.98 -31.90
CA ILE A 165 32.81 12.55 -32.23
C ILE A 165 32.88 12.36 -33.75
N SER A 166 33.71 11.42 -34.18
CA SER A 166 33.82 11.02 -35.57
C SER A 166 32.53 10.42 -36.12
N ASP A 167 32.28 10.64 -37.45
CA ASP A 167 31.12 10.09 -38.16
C ASP A 167 31.04 8.56 -38.16
N THR A 168 32.13 7.88 -37.94
CA THR A 168 32.25 6.41 -37.87
C THR A 168 32.15 5.84 -36.47
N SER A 169 32.12 6.71 -35.42
CA SER A 169 32.00 6.27 -34.01
C SER A 169 30.55 6.09 -33.62
N PHE A 170 29.90 5.06 -34.16
CA PHE A 170 28.46 4.83 -33.97
C PHE A 170 28.05 4.60 -32.48
N ASP A 171 28.93 3.97 -31.69
CA ASP A 171 28.74 3.76 -30.25
C ASP A 171 28.64 5.10 -29.49
N LEU A 172 29.56 6.02 -29.76
CA LEU A 172 29.57 7.33 -29.13
C LEU A 172 28.39 8.20 -29.58
N ARG A 173 28.06 8.14 -30.87
CA ARG A 173 26.87 8.86 -31.40
C ARG A 173 25.59 8.38 -30.76
N SER A 174 25.40 7.09 -30.57
CA SER A 174 24.25 6.54 -29.87
C SER A 174 24.17 7.09 -28.44
N ARG A 175 25.28 7.14 -27.71
CA ARG A 175 25.33 7.68 -26.33
C ARG A 175 24.99 9.18 -26.27
N VAL A 176 25.53 9.99 -27.17
CA VAL A 176 25.21 11.43 -27.23
C VAL A 176 23.74 11.66 -27.51
N LEU A 177 23.17 10.91 -28.46
CA LEU A 177 21.74 11.01 -28.80
C LEU A 177 20.84 10.52 -27.66
N SER A 178 21.23 9.46 -26.95
CA SER A 178 20.53 9.01 -25.74
C SER A 178 20.51 10.10 -24.66
N ARG A 179 21.63 10.78 -24.42
CA ARG A 179 21.69 11.91 -23.48
C ARG A 179 20.81 13.08 -23.93
N ARG A 180 20.87 13.41 -25.22
CA ARG A 180 20.01 14.45 -25.83
C ARG A 180 18.53 14.14 -25.64
N ALA A 181 18.14 12.89 -25.87
CA ALA A 181 16.78 12.42 -25.69
C ALA A 181 16.28 12.62 -24.25
N ILE A 182 17.07 12.18 -23.27
CA ILE A 182 16.74 12.32 -21.84
C ILE A 182 16.63 13.81 -21.46
N VAL A 183 17.59 14.66 -21.86
CA VAL A 183 17.56 16.08 -21.55
C VAL A 183 16.32 16.72 -22.14
N HIS A 184 16.00 16.48 -23.42
CA HIS A 184 14.80 17.03 -24.02
C HIS A 184 13.51 16.53 -23.32
N ALA A 185 13.45 15.26 -22.93
CA ALA A 185 12.31 14.69 -22.24
C ALA A 185 12.09 15.33 -20.85
N LEU A 186 13.16 15.50 -20.07
CA LEU A 186 13.13 16.14 -18.76
C LEU A 186 12.59 17.59 -18.80
N TYR A 187 12.78 18.28 -19.95
CA TYR A 187 12.30 19.65 -20.14
C TYR A 187 11.03 19.73 -21.00
N GLY A 188 10.25 18.66 -21.10
CA GLY A 188 8.96 18.62 -21.79
C GLY A 188 9.04 18.75 -23.32
N ARG A 189 10.24 18.71 -23.93
CA ARG A 189 10.45 18.86 -25.38
C ARG A 189 10.22 17.53 -26.10
N ALA A 190 8.98 17.14 -26.24
CA ALA A 190 8.57 15.81 -26.69
C ALA A 190 9.11 15.40 -28.07
N ALA A 191 8.96 16.24 -29.10
CA ALA A 191 9.36 15.92 -30.48
C ALA A 191 10.88 15.78 -30.62
N PRO A 192 11.72 16.72 -30.14
CA PRO A 192 13.17 16.54 -30.13
C PRO A 192 13.65 15.33 -29.31
N ALA A 193 12.98 15.02 -28.18
CA ALA A 193 13.30 13.86 -27.34
C ALA A 193 13.12 12.55 -28.13
N SER A 194 11.97 12.37 -28.80
CA SER A 194 11.70 11.16 -29.59
C SER A 194 12.65 11.03 -30.77
N ALA A 195 12.86 12.09 -31.54
CA ALA A 195 13.77 12.06 -32.70
C ALA A 195 15.21 11.68 -32.29
N ALA A 196 15.69 12.19 -31.15
CA ALA A 196 17.01 11.82 -30.63
C ALA A 196 17.04 10.37 -30.14
N ALA A 197 15.99 9.88 -29.46
CA ALA A 197 15.90 8.51 -28.99
C ALA A 197 15.86 7.50 -30.15
N ASP A 198 15.05 7.74 -31.18
CA ASP A 198 14.98 6.89 -32.37
C ASP A 198 16.32 6.84 -33.11
N SER A 199 16.97 7.99 -33.26
CA SER A 199 18.30 8.08 -33.85
C SER A 199 19.34 7.32 -33.02
N SER A 200 19.23 7.32 -31.69
CA SER A 200 20.15 6.57 -30.82
C SER A 200 20.09 5.07 -31.08
N VAL A 201 18.89 4.50 -31.27
CA VAL A 201 18.70 3.09 -31.63
C VAL A 201 19.34 2.77 -32.98
N LEU A 202 19.13 3.66 -33.99
CA LEU A 202 19.73 3.47 -35.30
C LEU A 202 21.27 3.35 -35.22
N PHE A 203 21.92 4.24 -34.48
CA PHE A 203 23.37 4.22 -34.31
C PHE A 203 23.84 3.05 -33.42
N ALA A 204 23.07 2.66 -32.39
CA ALA A 204 23.38 1.47 -31.61
C ALA A 204 23.38 0.20 -32.44
N ARG A 205 22.41 0.03 -33.32
CA ARG A 205 22.38 -1.09 -34.29
C ARG A 205 23.57 -1.08 -35.24
N ARG A 206 23.94 0.09 -35.77
CA ARG A 206 25.14 0.23 -36.63
C ARG A 206 26.42 -0.09 -35.89
N ALA A 207 26.48 0.14 -34.58
CA ALA A 207 27.63 -0.23 -33.76
C ALA A 207 27.75 -1.75 -33.53
N GLY A 208 26.66 -2.51 -33.76
CA GLY A 208 26.62 -3.96 -33.60
C GLY A 208 26.77 -4.46 -32.17
N ASP A 209 26.51 -3.59 -31.15
CA ASP A 209 26.57 -3.94 -29.73
C ASP A 209 25.15 -4.03 -29.17
N PRO A 210 24.66 -5.26 -28.82
CA PRO A 210 23.30 -5.44 -28.27
C PRO A 210 23.07 -4.68 -26.97
N ARG A 211 24.11 -4.39 -26.18
CA ARG A 211 24.00 -3.62 -24.94
C ARG A 211 23.66 -2.17 -25.20
N LEU A 212 24.28 -1.57 -26.22
CA LEU A 212 23.95 -0.21 -26.64
C LEU A 212 22.54 -0.11 -27.20
N GLU A 213 22.11 -1.13 -27.96
CA GLU A 213 20.72 -1.19 -28.44
C GLU A 213 19.74 -1.31 -27.27
N ALA A 214 20.05 -2.12 -26.25
CA ALA A 214 19.26 -2.24 -25.03
C ALA A 214 19.19 -0.93 -24.26
N ASP A 215 20.32 -0.23 -24.08
CA ASP A 215 20.36 1.12 -23.45
C ASP A 215 19.49 2.13 -24.20
N ALA A 216 19.56 2.13 -25.54
CA ALA A 216 18.78 3.03 -26.38
C ALA A 216 17.27 2.75 -26.26
N TYR A 217 16.84 1.49 -26.23
CA TYR A 217 15.44 1.14 -25.98
C TYR A 217 14.98 1.49 -24.57
N ARG A 218 15.82 1.36 -23.54
CA ARG A 218 15.52 1.84 -22.20
C ARG A 218 15.28 3.35 -22.19
N VAL A 219 16.10 4.12 -22.94
CA VAL A 219 15.92 5.58 -23.10
C VAL A 219 14.61 5.88 -23.82
N ILE A 220 14.24 5.13 -24.88
CA ILE A 220 12.91 5.26 -25.49
C ILE A 220 11.80 5.06 -24.46
N GLY A 221 11.90 4.02 -23.63
CA GLY A 221 10.94 3.78 -22.55
C GLY A 221 10.81 4.95 -21.59
N GLN A 222 11.93 5.55 -21.18
CA GLN A 222 11.95 6.75 -20.34
C GLN A 222 11.31 7.96 -21.03
N VAL A 223 11.67 8.24 -22.28
CA VAL A 223 11.10 9.35 -23.07
C VAL A 223 9.58 9.20 -23.22
N LEU A 224 9.11 7.99 -23.50
CA LEU A 224 7.68 7.67 -23.64
C LEU A 224 6.93 7.79 -22.31
N GLN A 225 7.56 7.42 -21.20
CA GLN A 225 7.00 7.63 -19.85
C GLN A 225 6.81 9.11 -19.55
N TYR A 226 7.82 9.96 -19.82
CA TYR A 226 7.70 11.42 -19.65
C TYR A 226 6.62 12.05 -20.55
N ARG A 227 6.23 11.34 -21.62
CA ARG A 227 5.15 11.74 -22.54
C ARG A 227 3.80 11.11 -22.19
N SER A 228 3.70 10.41 -21.05
CA SER A 228 2.52 9.64 -20.65
C SER A 228 2.06 8.57 -21.67
N GLN A 229 2.94 8.15 -22.58
CA GLN A 229 2.69 7.08 -23.55
C GLN A 229 3.11 5.72 -22.94
N LEU A 230 2.44 5.34 -21.88
CA LEU A 230 2.87 4.25 -20.99
C LEU A 230 2.87 2.87 -21.67
N ASP A 231 1.91 2.58 -22.55
CA ASP A 231 1.87 1.28 -23.24
C ASP A 231 3.03 1.11 -24.21
N SER A 232 3.35 2.17 -24.95
CA SER A 232 4.53 2.19 -25.83
C SER A 232 5.83 2.11 -25.04
N ALA A 233 5.88 2.73 -23.85
CA ALA A 233 7.02 2.63 -22.94
C ALA A 233 7.25 1.18 -22.47
N LEU A 234 6.18 0.45 -22.13
CA LEU A 234 6.28 -0.98 -21.74
C LEU A 234 6.85 -1.83 -22.88
N VAL A 235 6.43 -1.58 -24.13
CA VAL A 235 6.97 -2.31 -25.31
C VAL A 235 8.48 -2.06 -25.45
N ALA A 236 8.91 -0.80 -25.35
CA ALA A 236 10.32 -0.44 -25.46
C ALA A 236 11.16 -1.06 -24.32
N LEU A 237 10.68 -1.01 -23.08
CA LEU A 237 11.37 -1.57 -21.92
C LEU A 237 11.50 -3.10 -22.00
N ARG A 238 10.45 -3.81 -22.42
CA ARG A 238 10.53 -5.28 -22.66
C ARG A 238 11.56 -5.62 -23.74
N ARG A 239 11.67 -4.81 -24.79
CA ARG A 239 12.71 -5.00 -25.80
C ARG A 239 14.11 -4.77 -25.24
N SER A 240 14.28 -3.74 -24.41
CA SER A 240 15.53 -3.49 -23.66
C SER A 240 15.92 -4.69 -22.79
N GLU A 241 14.97 -5.23 -22.03
CA GLU A 241 15.18 -6.38 -21.15
C GLU A 241 15.62 -7.64 -21.92
N SER A 242 14.93 -7.94 -23.05
CA SER A 242 15.30 -9.05 -23.93
C SER A 242 16.76 -8.93 -24.41
N LEU A 243 17.16 -7.74 -24.86
CA LEU A 243 18.51 -7.48 -25.34
C LEU A 243 19.57 -7.56 -24.22
N TYR A 244 19.27 -7.12 -22.98
CA TYR A 244 20.17 -7.29 -21.84
C TYR A 244 20.33 -8.77 -21.45
N LEU A 245 19.26 -9.56 -21.52
CA LEU A 245 19.33 -11.01 -21.30
C LEU A 245 20.19 -11.69 -22.36
N GLU A 246 20.00 -11.36 -23.65
CA GLU A 246 20.83 -11.85 -24.76
C GLU A 246 22.31 -11.48 -24.59
N ALA A 247 22.57 -10.27 -24.06
CA ALA A 247 23.91 -9.77 -23.80
C ALA A 247 24.53 -10.23 -22.46
N HIS A 248 23.80 -11.04 -21.67
CA HIS A 248 24.17 -11.49 -20.31
C HIS A 248 24.53 -10.33 -19.36
N ASN A 249 23.89 -9.17 -19.52
CA ASN A 249 24.11 -7.98 -18.70
C ASN A 249 23.06 -7.84 -17.60
N ARG A 250 23.20 -8.62 -16.52
CA ARG A 250 22.22 -8.66 -15.40
C ARG A 250 22.14 -7.34 -14.64
N ALA A 251 23.24 -6.62 -14.47
CA ALA A 251 23.26 -5.35 -13.75
C ALA A 251 22.46 -4.25 -14.48
N ALA A 252 22.55 -4.21 -15.83
CA ALA A 252 21.76 -3.29 -16.63
C ALA A 252 20.29 -3.74 -16.77
N LEU A 253 20.05 -5.06 -16.76
CA LEU A 253 18.69 -5.62 -16.71
C LEU A 253 17.94 -5.14 -15.46
N ALA A 254 18.57 -5.19 -14.27
CA ALA A 254 17.96 -4.71 -13.03
C ALA A 254 17.47 -3.25 -13.16
N ARG A 255 18.29 -2.37 -13.75
CA ARG A 255 17.88 -0.96 -13.99
C ARG A 255 16.71 -0.82 -14.97
N SER A 256 16.65 -1.65 -16.03
CA SER A 256 15.53 -1.64 -16.97
C SER A 256 14.24 -2.11 -16.29
N LEU A 257 14.31 -3.15 -15.48
CA LEU A 257 13.18 -3.66 -14.68
C LEU A 257 12.64 -2.61 -13.71
N ILE A 258 13.50 -1.77 -13.11
CA ILE A 258 13.03 -0.68 -12.23
C ILE A 258 12.19 0.35 -13.01
N TRP A 259 12.64 0.76 -14.20
CA TRP A 259 11.85 1.63 -15.07
C TRP A 259 10.55 0.96 -15.53
N HIS A 260 10.59 -0.34 -15.83
CA HIS A 260 9.39 -1.12 -16.16
C HIS A 260 8.39 -1.13 -15.01
N ALA A 261 8.85 -1.39 -13.78
CA ALA A 261 8.01 -1.33 -12.59
C ALA A 261 7.37 0.06 -12.39
N GLN A 262 8.13 1.14 -12.60
CA GLN A 262 7.60 2.50 -12.49
C GLN A 262 6.51 2.79 -13.54
N VAL A 263 6.70 2.34 -14.78
CA VAL A 263 5.70 2.51 -15.86
C VAL A 263 4.45 1.67 -15.56
N LEU A 264 4.61 0.45 -15.03
CA LEU A 264 3.49 -0.38 -14.58
C LEU A 264 2.71 0.28 -13.43
N GLY A 265 3.41 0.93 -12.49
CA GLY A 265 2.79 1.72 -11.43
C GLY A 265 1.95 2.86 -11.98
N GLY A 266 2.47 3.60 -12.96
CA GLY A 266 1.72 4.66 -13.68
C GLY A 266 0.51 4.14 -14.46
N ARG A 267 0.51 2.86 -14.87
CA ARG A 267 -0.64 2.16 -15.50
C ARG A 267 -1.50 1.42 -14.47
N MET A 268 -1.20 1.56 -13.19
CA MET A 268 -1.91 0.91 -12.09
C MET A 268 -1.94 -0.64 -12.20
N ARG A 269 -0.98 -1.23 -12.93
CA ARG A 269 -0.81 -2.68 -13.07
C ARG A 269 0.00 -3.21 -11.88
N TYR A 270 -0.55 -3.09 -10.69
CA TYR A 270 0.16 -3.28 -9.42
C TYR A 270 0.69 -4.71 -9.21
N GLY A 271 -0.04 -5.73 -9.65
CA GLY A 271 0.43 -7.12 -9.60
C GLY A 271 1.71 -7.33 -10.41
N GLU A 272 1.70 -6.85 -11.66
CA GLU A 272 2.88 -6.93 -12.54
C GLU A 272 4.02 -6.03 -12.04
N MET A 273 3.70 -4.85 -11.49
CA MET A 273 4.70 -3.97 -10.85
C MET A 273 5.42 -4.71 -9.72
N ARG A 274 4.67 -5.41 -8.86
CA ARG A 274 5.24 -6.22 -7.77
C ARG A 274 6.21 -7.28 -8.29
N ASP A 275 5.77 -8.05 -9.29
CA ASP A 275 6.56 -9.15 -9.82
C ASP A 275 7.83 -8.64 -10.53
N VAL A 276 7.74 -7.56 -11.29
CA VAL A 276 8.88 -6.93 -11.96
C VAL A 276 9.84 -6.31 -10.95
N ALA A 277 9.34 -5.65 -9.90
CA ALA A 277 10.17 -5.07 -8.84
C ALA A 277 10.89 -6.17 -8.02
N LYS A 278 10.23 -7.30 -7.72
CA LYS A 278 10.88 -8.47 -7.09
C LYS A 278 11.97 -9.05 -7.99
N ARG A 279 11.74 -9.16 -9.30
CA ARG A 279 12.78 -9.56 -10.25
C ARG A 279 13.97 -8.58 -10.25
N ALA A 280 13.71 -7.27 -10.24
CA ALA A 280 14.77 -6.27 -10.16
C ALA A 280 15.61 -6.42 -8.89
N LEU A 281 14.96 -6.71 -7.75
CA LEU A 281 15.64 -6.97 -6.49
C LEU A 281 16.53 -8.21 -6.59
N ALA A 282 15.99 -9.33 -7.08
CA ALA A 282 16.75 -10.58 -7.25
C ALA A 282 17.96 -10.41 -8.18
N GLU A 283 17.83 -9.63 -9.28
CA GLU A 283 18.97 -9.32 -10.15
C GLU A 283 19.99 -8.40 -9.45
N GLY A 284 19.52 -7.43 -8.64
CA GLY A 284 20.37 -6.57 -7.81
C GLY A 284 21.18 -7.36 -6.78
N GLU A 285 20.54 -8.28 -6.07
CA GLU A 285 21.18 -9.18 -5.09
C GLU A 285 22.21 -10.11 -5.77
N ALA A 286 21.81 -10.76 -6.86
CA ALA A 286 22.68 -11.67 -7.59
C ALA A 286 23.94 -10.99 -8.20
N THR A 287 23.84 -9.69 -8.48
CA THR A 287 24.97 -8.89 -9.00
C THR A 287 25.68 -8.07 -7.94
N HIS A 288 25.27 -8.19 -6.66
CA HIS A 288 25.75 -7.37 -5.54
C HIS A 288 25.73 -5.87 -5.87
N ASN A 289 24.60 -5.40 -6.45
CA ASN A 289 24.42 -4.02 -6.89
C ASN A 289 23.53 -3.23 -5.91
N PRO A 290 24.11 -2.49 -4.94
CA PRO A 290 23.35 -1.77 -3.94
C PRO A 290 22.38 -0.73 -4.54
N ALA A 291 22.75 -0.06 -5.63
CA ALA A 291 21.85 0.91 -6.26
C ALA A 291 20.58 0.24 -6.80
N ALA A 292 20.73 -0.91 -7.50
CA ALA A 292 19.58 -1.67 -7.98
C ALA A 292 18.72 -2.22 -6.84
N MET A 293 19.34 -2.71 -5.76
CA MET A 293 18.63 -3.18 -4.56
C MET A 293 17.85 -2.05 -3.89
N GLY A 294 18.49 -0.88 -3.70
CA GLY A 294 17.85 0.30 -3.11
C GLY A 294 16.66 0.79 -3.95
N ASP A 295 16.82 0.86 -5.26
CA ASP A 295 15.77 1.25 -6.19
C ASP A 295 14.61 0.23 -6.23
N ALA A 296 14.91 -1.07 -6.19
CA ALA A 296 13.90 -2.12 -6.16
C ALA A 296 13.10 -2.10 -4.84
N HIS A 297 13.78 -1.97 -3.70
CA HIS A 297 13.11 -1.77 -2.42
C HIS A 297 12.27 -0.50 -2.41
N ARG A 298 12.75 0.61 -2.98
CA ARG A 298 11.95 1.83 -3.11
C ARG A 298 10.71 1.60 -3.98
N ALA A 299 10.83 0.89 -5.11
CA ALA A 299 9.69 0.55 -5.96
C ALA A 299 8.65 -0.30 -5.22
N LEU A 300 9.07 -1.33 -4.47
CA LEU A 300 8.19 -2.15 -3.62
C LEU A 300 7.56 -1.33 -2.49
N GLY A 301 8.32 -0.41 -1.88
CA GLY A 301 7.80 0.48 -0.86
C GLY A 301 6.78 1.48 -1.39
N VAL A 302 7.00 2.04 -2.58
CA VAL A 302 6.03 2.91 -3.27
C VAL A 302 4.78 2.12 -3.63
N LEU A 303 4.92 0.89 -4.14
CA LEU A 303 3.77 0.01 -4.39
C LEU A 303 2.97 -0.24 -3.12
N ALA A 304 3.61 -0.61 -2.02
CA ALA A 304 2.94 -0.82 -0.74
C ALA A 304 2.25 0.46 -0.24
N THR A 305 2.86 1.64 -0.48
CA THR A 305 2.22 2.95 -0.21
C THR A 305 0.95 3.13 -1.04
N MET A 306 1.02 2.84 -2.35
CA MET A 306 -0.14 2.91 -3.25
C MET A 306 -1.25 1.94 -2.84
N LEU A 307 -0.92 0.84 -2.21
CA LEU A 307 -1.85 -0.17 -1.71
C LEU A 307 -2.32 0.11 -0.27
N GLY A 308 -1.80 1.13 0.40
CA GLY A 308 -2.14 1.45 1.80
C GLY A 308 -1.55 0.49 2.84
N ASP A 309 -0.61 -0.37 2.44
CA ASP A 309 0.12 -1.25 3.37
C ASP A 309 1.30 -0.48 3.99
N TRP A 310 0.99 0.36 4.99
CA TRP A 310 1.97 1.22 5.64
C TRP A 310 3.12 0.47 6.32
N PRO A 311 2.91 -0.67 6.99
CA PRO A 311 3.99 -1.48 7.54
C PRO A 311 4.96 -2.00 6.47
N ALA A 312 4.45 -2.64 5.40
CA ALA A 312 5.29 -3.11 4.30
C ALA A 312 5.98 -1.95 3.57
N ALA A 313 5.27 -0.83 3.33
CA ALA A 313 5.84 0.38 2.76
C ALA A 313 7.03 0.88 3.58
N SER A 314 6.84 1.04 4.90
CA SER A 314 7.88 1.49 5.82
C SER A 314 9.07 0.52 5.86
N ALA A 315 8.83 -0.79 5.88
CA ALA A 315 9.88 -1.81 5.89
C ALA A 315 10.75 -1.74 4.62
N HIS A 316 10.13 -1.75 3.44
CA HIS A 316 10.85 -1.65 2.17
C HIS A 316 11.59 -0.32 2.03
N LEU A 317 10.96 0.81 2.36
CA LEU A 317 11.60 2.12 2.25
C LEU A 317 12.76 2.28 3.23
N ARG A 318 12.67 1.74 4.46
CA ARG A 318 13.80 1.72 5.39
C ARG A 318 14.96 0.88 4.88
N ARG A 319 14.69 -0.28 4.26
CA ARG A 319 15.71 -1.08 3.60
C ARG A 319 16.38 -0.31 2.46
N ALA A 320 15.60 0.39 1.63
CA ALA A 320 16.14 1.23 0.57
C ALA A 320 17.06 2.34 1.11
N VAL A 321 16.65 3.03 2.20
CA VAL A 321 17.50 4.02 2.89
C VAL A 321 18.78 3.39 3.43
N ALA A 322 18.70 2.23 4.09
CA ALA A 322 19.86 1.55 4.65
C ALA A 322 20.87 1.14 3.56
N VAL A 323 20.38 0.62 2.44
CA VAL A 323 21.22 0.24 1.28
C VAL A 323 21.89 1.49 0.68
N SER A 324 21.14 2.58 0.40
CA SER A 324 21.72 3.82 -0.11
C SER A 324 22.75 4.44 0.86
N ALA A 325 22.45 4.43 2.16
CA ALA A 325 23.36 4.93 3.19
C ALA A 325 24.65 4.10 3.28
N SER A 326 24.60 2.78 3.10
CA SER A 326 25.76 1.89 3.16
C SER A 326 26.80 2.20 2.10
N VAL A 327 26.40 2.80 0.98
CA VAL A 327 27.28 3.22 -0.12
C VAL A 327 27.47 4.75 -0.17
N GLY A 328 26.96 5.48 0.81
CA GLY A 328 27.08 6.94 0.88
C GLY A 328 26.25 7.70 -0.17
N ASP A 329 25.23 7.05 -0.78
CA ASP A 329 24.30 7.69 -1.72
C ASP A 329 23.30 8.59 -0.96
N SER A 330 23.72 9.83 -0.69
CA SER A 330 22.86 10.80 0.00
C SER A 330 21.63 11.19 -0.82
N SER A 331 21.72 11.17 -2.13
CA SER A 331 20.58 11.46 -3.03
C SER A 331 19.51 10.38 -2.93
N GLY A 332 19.89 9.11 -2.93
CA GLY A 332 19.00 7.96 -2.74
C GLY A 332 18.33 7.97 -1.36
N VAL A 333 19.12 8.26 -0.31
CA VAL A 333 18.60 8.44 1.07
C VAL A 333 17.52 9.52 1.10
N MET A 334 17.78 10.73 0.56
CA MET A 334 16.85 11.86 0.61
C MET A 334 15.62 11.64 -0.29
N THR A 335 15.79 11.01 -1.45
CA THR A 335 14.68 10.67 -2.34
C THR A 335 13.76 9.64 -1.68
N THR A 336 14.32 8.60 -1.05
CA THR A 336 13.54 7.57 -0.35
C THR A 336 12.94 8.12 0.94
N GLY A 337 13.66 9.04 1.64
CA GLY A 337 13.17 9.74 2.83
C GLY A 337 11.89 10.52 2.61
N LYS A 338 11.67 11.06 1.40
CA LYS A 338 10.38 11.68 1.03
C LYS A 338 9.23 10.67 1.13
N TYR A 339 9.38 9.50 0.52
CA TYR A 339 8.34 8.48 0.58
C TYR A 339 8.11 7.95 1.99
N LEU A 340 9.18 7.83 2.80
CA LEU A 340 9.03 7.50 4.22
C LEU A 340 8.26 8.58 4.99
N ALA A 341 8.46 9.84 4.67
CA ALA A 341 7.71 10.93 5.29
C ALA A 341 6.23 10.91 4.88
N ASP A 342 5.94 10.61 3.61
CA ASP A 342 4.57 10.41 3.12
C ASP A 342 3.88 9.25 3.86
N VAL A 343 4.59 8.11 4.03
CA VAL A 343 4.09 6.95 4.78
C VAL A 343 3.88 7.27 6.26
N ALA A 344 4.82 7.99 6.90
CA ALA A 344 4.68 8.40 8.29
C ALA A 344 3.46 9.32 8.49
N LEU A 345 3.27 10.28 7.57
CA LEU A 345 2.12 11.18 7.56
C LEU A 345 0.81 10.38 7.42
N ALA A 346 0.78 9.43 6.49
CA ALA A 346 -0.36 8.54 6.26
C ALA A 346 -0.70 7.69 7.48
N ALA A 347 0.32 7.17 8.15
CA ALA A 347 0.20 6.39 9.38
C ALA A 347 -0.14 7.25 10.63
N GLY A 348 -0.16 8.58 10.51
CA GLY A 348 -0.43 9.50 11.64
C GLY A 348 0.80 9.84 12.49
N ASP A 349 1.99 9.39 12.11
CA ASP A 349 3.26 9.75 12.79
C ASP A 349 3.77 11.10 12.28
N ILE A 350 3.10 12.17 12.73
CA ILE A 350 3.38 13.55 12.34
C ILE A 350 4.83 13.96 12.71
N ALA A 351 5.32 13.48 13.83
CA ALA A 351 6.66 13.85 14.32
C ALA A 351 7.75 13.32 13.37
N THR A 352 7.66 12.05 12.97
CA THR A 352 8.57 11.44 11.98
C THR A 352 8.45 12.10 10.62
N ALA A 353 7.23 12.38 10.15
CA ALA A 353 7.01 13.07 8.88
C ALA A 353 7.68 14.44 8.85
N LYS A 354 7.50 15.27 9.91
CA LYS A 354 8.16 16.58 10.05
C LYS A 354 9.68 16.49 10.05
N ARG A 355 10.23 15.57 10.81
CA ARG A 355 11.67 15.37 10.89
C ARG A 355 12.26 15.06 9.51
N LEU A 356 11.71 14.08 8.81
CA LEU A 356 12.18 13.67 7.48
C LEU A 356 12.00 14.78 6.43
N ALA A 357 10.90 15.53 6.47
CA ALA A 357 10.67 16.66 5.59
C ALA A 357 11.72 17.78 5.78
N ASN A 358 12.07 18.11 7.03
CA ASN A 358 13.08 19.11 7.35
C ASN A 358 14.49 18.64 7.00
N GLU A 359 14.87 17.40 7.31
CA GLU A 359 16.16 16.80 6.91
C GLU A 359 16.36 16.90 5.39
N ARG A 360 15.32 16.57 4.61
CA ARG A 360 15.36 16.70 3.17
C ARG A 360 15.45 18.15 2.69
N LEU A 361 14.73 19.06 3.34
CA LEU A 361 14.79 20.50 3.02
C LEU A 361 16.18 21.08 3.27
N ASP A 362 16.82 20.69 4.38
CA ASP A 362 18.17 21.15 4.71
C ASP A 362 19.21 20.61 3.72
N TRP A 363 19.09 19.32 3.35
CA TRP A 363 19.93 18.77 2.29
C TRP A 363 19.71 19.50 0.94
N ALA A 364 18.46 19.77 0.58
CA ALA A 364 18.13 20.49 -0.65
C ALA A 364 18.62 21.96 -0.66
N ARG A 365 18.77 22.57 0.52
CA ARG A 365 19.41 23.88 0.68
C ARG A 365 20.93 23.80 0.48
N LEU A 366 21.59 22.78 1.04
CA LEU A 366 23.02 22.55 0.89
C LEU A 366 23.41 22.24 -0.56
N THR A 367 22.57 21.50 -1.27
CA THR A 367 22.81 21.12 -2.68
C THR A 367 22.30 22.13 -3.71
N ASP A 368 21.67 23.22 -3.27
CA ASP A 368 20.94 24.22 -4.08
C ASP A 368 19.91 23.59 -5.02
N ASP A 369 19.29 22.47 -4.63
CA ASP A 369 18.27 21.77 -5.43
C ASP A 369 16.89 22.39 -5.23
N ALA A 370 16.49 23.25 -6.17
CA ALA A 370 15.20 23.94 -6.14
C ALA A 370 14.01 22.98 -6.24
N ASN A 371 14.13 21.87 -6.99
CA ASN A 371 13.05 20.87 -7.10
C ASN A 371 12.83 20.15 -5.77
N SER A 372 13.90 19.68 -5.13
CA SER A 372 13.79 19.04 -3.82
C SER A 372 13.30 20.00 -2.73
N ARG A 373 13.65 21.30 -2.81
CA ARG A 373 13.06 22.32 -1.92
C ARG A 373 11.56 22.49 -2.18
N TYR A 374 11.13 22.57 -3.43
CA TYR A 374 9.71 22.63 -3.80
C TYR A 374 8.92 21.48 -3.21
N GLU A 375 9.35 20.24 -3.46
CA GLU A 375 8.69 19.05 -2.92
C GLU A 375 8.70 19.00 -1.38
N SER A 376 9.79 19.43 -0.73
CA SER A 376 9.86 19.47 0.74
C SER A 376 8.90 20.49 1.34
N TYR A 377 8.75 21.68 0.72
CA TYR A 377 7.77 22.65 1.16
C TYR A 377 6.33 22.17 0.95
N ARG A 378 6.03 21.48 -0.15
CA ARG A 378 4.72 20.84 -0.33
C ARG A 378 4.42 19.81 0.74
N LEU A 379 5.39 18.96 1.07
CA LEU A 379 5.24 17.98 2.16
C LEU A 379 5.01 18.68 3.52
N LEU A 380 5.72 19.77 3.82
CA LEU A 380 5.48 20.57 5.02
C LEU A 380 4.07 21.20 5.02
N ALA A 381 3.56 21.63 3.86
CA ALA A 381 2.19 22.10 3.74
C ALA A 381 1.19 20.98 4.04
N ASN A 382 1.42 19.75 3.52
CA ASN A 382 0.60 18.60 3.79
C ASN A 382 0.54 18.24 5.28
N ILE A 383 1.70 18.29 5.94
CA ILE A 383 1.80 18.06 7.38
C ILE A 383 1.03 19.12 8.16
N ALA A 384 1.16 20.40 7.77
CA ALA A 384 0.45 21.50 8.40
C ALA A 384 -1.08 21.42 8.20
N GLU A 385 -1.54 20.96 7.04
CA GLU A 385 -2.97 20.68 6.79
C GLU A 385 -3.49 19.60 7.76
N ARG A 386 -2.70 18.56 7.99
CA ARG A 386 -3.06 17.49 8.94
C ARG A 386 -3.15 17.98 10.38
N GLU A 387 -2.36 19.00 10.74
CA GLU A 387 -2.40 19.65 12.05
C GLU A 387 -3.42 20.78 12.14
N ASN A 388 -4.08 21.11 11.03
CA ASN A 388 -4.99 22.24 10.90
C ASN A 388 -4.30 23.61 11.15
N ASP A 389 -2.97 23.68 10.87
CA ASP A 389 -2.15 24.90 10.97
C ASP A 389 -2.21 25.70 9.65
N VAL A 390 -3.32 26.40 9.43
CA VAL A 390 -3.55 27.21 8.20
C VAL A 390 -2.40 28.21 7.93
N PRO A 391 -1.87 28.96 8.95
CA PRO A 391 -0.72 29.84 8.71
C PRO A 391 0.53 29.12 8.17
N MET A 392 0.82 27.92 8.63
CA MET A 392 1.95 27.12 8.14
C MET A 392 1.68 26.58 6.73
N VAL A 393 0.45 26.15 6.42
CA VAL A 393 0.04 25.76 5.05
C VAL A 393 0.38 26.87 4.08
N LEU A 394 -0.10 28.10 4.33
CA LEU A 394 0.09 29.24 3.46
C LEU A 394 1.59 29.56 3.27
N ARG A 395 2.36 29.67 4.37
CA ARG A 395 3.81 29.91 4.30
C ARG A 395 4.57 28.85 3.50
N SER A 396 4.19 27.59 3.67
CA SER A 396 4.84 26.47 2.98
C SER A 396 4.53 26.47 1.49
N LEU A 397 3.27 26.71 1.08
CA LEU A 397 2.89 26.82 -0.33
C LEU A 397 3.51 28.05 -1.00
N ASP A 398 3.56 29.22 -0.33
CA ASP A 398 4.27 30.39 -0.83
C ASP A 398 5.76 30.11 -1.08
N SER A 399 6.39 29.37 -0.16
CA SER A 399 7.78 28.95 -0.29
C SER A 399 7.97 27.96 -1.44
N ALA A 400 7.04 27.02 -1.61
CA ALA A 400 7.03 26.07 -2.73
C ALA A 400 6.94 26.83 -4.07
N HIS A 401 5.99 27.74 -4.23
CA HIS A 401 5.83 28.57 -5.42
C HIS A 401 7.09 29.41 -5.72
N ALA A 402 7.76 29.92 -4.69
CA ALA A 402 9.03 30.65 -4.87
C ALA A 402 10.13 29.77 -5.45
N GLN A 403 10.20 28.47 -5.09
CA GLN A 403 11.17 27.53 -5.67
C GLN A 403 10.79 27.19 -7.12
N LEU A 404 9.52 26.96 -7.39
CA LEU A 404 9.04 26.63 -8.73
C LEU A 404 9.41 27.71 -9.76
N ARG A 405 9.31 29.00 -9.39
CA ARG A 405 9.73 30.13 -10.25
C ARG A 405 11.23 30.14 -10.56
N ARG A 406 12.07 29.45 -9.77
CA ARG A 406 13.51 29.32 -10.00
C ARG A 406 13.87 28.20 -10.99
N LEU A 407 12.93 27.31 -11.31
CA LEU A 407 13.19 26.16 -12.17
C LEU A 407 12.98 26.57 -13.63
N PRO A 408 14.05 26.65 -14.46
CA PRO A 408 13.94 27.13 -15.82
C PRO A 408 13.38 26.04 -16.75
N GLY A 409 12.40 26.42 -17.57
CA GLY A 409 12.02 25.64 -18.76
C GLY A 409 11.04 24.50 -18.55
N HIS A 410 10.45 24.37 -17.38
CA HIS A 410 9.33 23.47 -17.14
C HIS A 410 7.99 24.19 -17.31
N ASP A 411 7.03 23.54 -17.96
CA ASP A 411 5.64 23.98 -17.93
C ASP A 411 5.01 23.44 -16.63
N TYR A 412 5.23 24.19 -15.53
CA TYR A 412 4.70 23.82 -14.20
C TYR A 412 3.26 24.27 -14.00
N ALA A 413 2.57 24.70 -15.06
CA ALA A 413 1.23 25.24 -14.96
C ALA A 413 0.26 24.29 -14.24
N GLU A 414 0.36 22.99 -14.48
CA GLU A 414 -0.50 22.00 -13.83
C GLU A 414 -0.25 21.90 -12.31
N PHE A 415 1.01 21.90 -11.88
CA PHE A 415 1.33 21.87 -10.45
C PHE A 415 0.91 23.14 -9.73
N LEU A 416 1.09 24.29 -10.42
CA LEU A 416 0.64 25.58 -9.92
C LEU A 416 -0.88 25.62 -9.75
N LEU A 417 -1.65 25.16 -10.74
CA LEU A 417 -3.10 25.15 -10.67
C LEU A 417 -3.63 24.34 -9.48
N HIS A 418 -3.04 23.17 -9.23
CA HIS A 418 -3.42 22.34 -8.07
C HIS A 418 -3.06 23.04 -6.74
N ASP A 419 -1.82 23.56 -6.61
CA ASP A 419 -1.36 24.23 -5.40
C ASP A 419 -2.08 25.57 -5.17
N ASP A 420 -2.41 26.32 -6.24
CA ASP A 420 -3.23 27.55 -6.17
C ASP A 420 -4.65 27.22 -5.65
N GLY A 421 -5.24 26.12 -6.13
CA GLY A 421 -6.53 25.64 -5.65
C GLY A 421 -6.51 25.32 -4.15
N ARG A 422 -5.48 24.62 -3.68
CA ARG A 422 -5.28 24.33 -2.24
C ARG A 422 -5.05 25.57 -1.41
N HIS A 423 -4.20 26.48 -1.89
CA HIS A 423 -3.91 27.76 -1.24
C HIS A 423 -5.18 28.60 -1.08
N ALA A 424 -6.01 28.65 -2.12
CA ALA A 424 -7.29 29.34 -2.08
C ALA A 424 -8.28 28.67 -1.09
N LEU A 425 -8.33 27.34 -1.07
CA LEU A 425 -9.14 26.59 -0.09
C LEU A 425 -8.72 26.87 1.36
N ALA A 426 -7.41 26.90 1.63
CA ALA A 426 -6.88 27.20 2.96
C ALA A 426 -7.24 28.62 3.43
N ARG A 427 -7.38 29.57 2.48
CA ARG A 427 -7.83 30.96 2.74
C ARG A 427 -9.37 31.10 2.81
N GLY A 428 -10.11 30.04 2.49
CA GLY A 428 -11.58 30.10 2.38
C GLY A 428 -12.08 30.81 1.10
N ASP A 429 -11.19 31.08 0.11
CA ASP A 429 -11.58 31.65 -1.18
C ASP A 429 -12.08 30.55 -2.12
N LEU A 430 -13.33 30.15 -1.93
CA LEU A 430 -13.97 29.08 -2.69
C LEU A 430 -14.05 29.39 -4.20
N ALA A 431 -14.15 30.68 -4.57
CA ALA A 431 -14.28 31.08 -5.97
C ALA A 431 -12.97 30.90 -6.74
N THR A 432 -11.85 31.30 -6.14
CA THR A 432 -10.52 31.09 -6.73
C THR A 432 -10.14 29.61 -6.73
N ALA A 433 -10.48 28.88 -5.64
CA ALA A 433 -10.25 27.44 -5.55
C ALA A 433 -10.99 26.67 -6.67
N GLU A 434 -12.26 26.97 -6.89
CA GLU A 434 -13.05 26.34 -7.96
C GLU A 434 -12.43 26.58 -9.34
N ARG A 435 -12.06 27.82 -9.66
CA ARG A 435 -11.44 28.14 -10.97
C ARG A 435 -10.13 27.38 -11.19
N ALA A 436 -9.25 27.38 -10.20
CA ALA A 436 -7.95 26.73 -10.28
C ALA A 436 -8.09 25.20 -10.39
N LEU A 437 -8.96 24.59 -9.57
CA LEU A 437 -9.19 23.13 -9.59
C LEU A 437 -9.94 22.68 -10.84
N THR A 438 -10.85 23.50 -11.39
CA THR A 438 -11.51 23.18 -12.68
C THR A 438 -10.50 23.19 -13.82
N ALA A 439 -9.60 24.17 -13.86
CA ALA A 439 -8.52 24.21 -14.84
C ALA A 439 -7.56 23.01 -14.67
N TYR A 440 -7.24 22.65 -13.43
CA TYR A 440 -6.43 21.45 -13.13
C TYR A 440 -7.12 20.15 -13.57
N LEU A 441 -8.43 20.03 -13.36
CA LEU A 441 -9.21 18.85 -13.77
C LEU A 441 -9.10 18.59 -15.29
N ASP A 442 -9.11 19.65 -16.09
CA ASP A 442 -8.96 19.54 -17.56
C ASP A 442 -7.55 19.05 -17.95
N VAL A 443 -6.53 19.45 -17.20
CA VAL A 443 -5.15 18.99 -17.40
C VAL A 443 -5.02 17.53 -16.96
N ALA A 444 -5.54 17.17 -15.78
CA ALA A 444 -5.48 15.82 -15.21
C ALA A 444 -6.17 14.78 -16.13
N LYS A 445 -7.31 15.13 -16.74
CA LYS A 445 -7.99 14.29 -17.72
C LYS A 445 -7.15 14.02 -18.97
N LYS A 446 -6.41 15.04 -19.47
CA LYS A 446 -5.50 14.89 -20.62
C LYS A 446 -4.27 14.07 -20.27
N GLY A 447 -3.80 14.17 -19.03
CA GLY A 447 -2.64 13.46 -18.51
C GLY A 447 -2.90 11.99 -18.11
N THR A 448 -4.13 11.49 -18.22
CA THR A 448 -4.53 10.11 -17.82
C THR A 448 -4.21 9.75 -16.36
N CYS A 449 -4.31 10.71 -15.46
CA CYS A 449 -4.17 10.49 -14.02
C CYS A 449 -5.56 10.32 -13.39
N ASP A 450 -6.09 9.08 -13.36
CA ASP A 450 -7.45 8.80 -12.87
C ASP A 450 -7.63 9.22 -11.41
N VAL A 451 -6.60 9.00 -10.57
CA VAL A 451 -6.64 9.39 -9.15
C VAL A 451 -6.61 10.92 -8.97
N CYS A 452 -5.87 11.65 -9.84
CA CYS A 452 -5.88 13.11 -9.84
C CYS A 452 -7.26 13.67 -10.23
N VAL A 453 -7.92 13.05 -11.21
CA VAL A 453 -9.29 13.39 -11.63
C VAL A 453 -10.25 13.18 -10.48
N PHE A 454 -10.21 12.01 -9.85
CA PHE A 454 -11.03 11.64 -8.69
C PHE A 454 -10.88 12.64 -7.53
N ASP A 455 -9.65 12.91 -7.06
CA ASP A 455 -9.42 13.85 -5.95
C ASP A 455 -9.90 15.25 -6.28
N THR A 456 -9.63 15.72 -7.50
CA THR A 456 -10.06 17.05 -7.92
C THR A 456 -11.58 17.19 -7.93
N ARG A 457 -12.32 16.17 -8.42
CA ARG A 457 -13.79 16.14 -8.37
C ARG A 457 -14.32 16.13 -6.93
N MET A 458 -13.68 15.38 -6.03
CA MET A 458 -14.01 15.37 -4.62
C MET A 458 -13.84 16.74 -3.96
N ARG A 459 -12.80 17.50 -4.34
CA ARG A 459 -12.59 18.88 -3.87
C ARG A 459 -13.63 19.84 -4.46
N LEU A 460 -13.98 19.69 -5.73
CA LEU A 460 -15.03 20.50 -6.35
C LEU A 460 -16.41 20.22 -5.74
N ALA A 461 -16.74 18.95 -5.48
CA ALA A 461 -17.98 18.58 -4.80
C ALA A 461 -18.08 19.21 -3.39
N ASP A 462 -16.98 19.21 -2.62
CA ASP A 462 -16.93 19.85 -1.29
C ASP A 462 -17.07 21.36 -1.38
N ILE A 463 -16.46 22.02 -2.38
CA ILE A 463 -16.63 23.45 -2.65
C ILE A 463 -18.09 23.79 -2.97
N ASP A 464 -18.73 23.03 -3.87
CA ASP A 464 -20.11 23.23 -4.28
C ASP A 464 -21.07 23.01 -3.10
N ALA A 465 -20.83 21.98 -2.29
CA ALA A 465 -21.61 21.72 -1.07
C ALA A 465 -21.51 22.88 -0.06
N ARG A 466 -20.30 23.42 0.16
CA ARG A 466 -20.08 24.58 1.05
C ARG A 466 -20.76 25.86 0.54
N ARG A 467 -20.95 25.98 -0.76
CA ARG A 467 -21.66 27.11 -1.40
C ARG A 467 -23.17 26.91 -1.42
N GLY A 468 -23.67 25.71 -1.10
CA GLY A 468 -25.08 25.34 -1.17
C GLY A 468 -25.55 24.96 -2.57
N ASP A 469 -24.65 24.82 -3.56
CA ASP A 469 -25.00 24.30 -4.89
C ASP A 469 -25.05 22.76 -4.86
N LEU A 470 -26.13 22.25 -4.30
CA LEU A 470 -26.32 20.81 -4.11
C LEU A 470 -26.44 20.02 -5.43
N VAL A 471 -26.87 20.67 -6.50
CA VAL A 471 -26.98 20.02 -7.82
C VAL A 471 -25.60 19.74 -8.41
N ARG A 472 -24.71 20.72 -8.32
CA ARG A 472 -23.32 20.55 -8.77
C ARG A 472 -22.55 19.60 -7.85
N ALA A 473 -22.71 19.74 -6.52
CA ALA A 473 -22.09 18.87 -5.54
C ALA A 473 -22.43 17.39 -5.77
N GLU A 474 -23.72 17.10 -6.01
CA GLU A 474 -24.20 15.76 -6.36
C GLU A 474 -23.54 15.23 -7.64
N ARG A 475 -23.55 16.04 -8.71
CA ARG A 475 -22.98 15.65 -10.00
C ARG A 475 -21.50 15.36 -9.90
N GLU A 476 -20.71 16.21 -9.22
CA GLU A 476 -19.28 15.98 -9.08
C GLU A 476 -18.99 14.75 -8.18
N LEU A 477 -19.80 14.50 -7.14
CA LEU A 477 -19.66 13.30 -6.32
C LEU A 477 -20.03 12.02 -7.07
N ILE A 478 -21.06 12.04 -7.93
CA ILE A 478 -21.42 10.92 -8.81
C ILE A 478 -20.27 10.65 -9.77
N ASN A 479 -19.77 11.68 -10.45
CA ASN A 479 -18.66 11.54 -11.39
C ASN A 479 -17.39 11.01 -10.72
N ALA A 480 -17.05 11.48 -9.51
CA ALA A 480 -15.92 10.98 -8.75
C ALA A 480 -16.10 9.49 -8.39
N THR A 481 -17.33 9.11 -8.01
CA THR A 481 -17.65 7.71 -7.70
C THR A 481 -17.53 6.82 -8.93
N ASP A 482 -17.99 7.29 -10.09
CA ASP A 482 -17.86 6.57 -11.37
C ASP A 482 -16.39 6.42 -11.78
N ASP A 483 -15.59 7.47 -11.62
CA ASP A 483 -14.14 7.44 -11.93
C ASP A 483 -13.42 6.36 -11.09
N ILE A 484 -13.66 6.30 -9.78
CA ILE A 484 -13.01 5.30 -8.91
C ILE A 484 -13.53 3.88 -9.14
N GLU A 485 -14.80 3.70 -9.49
CA GLU A 485 -15.35 2.39 -9.86
C GLU A 485 -14.75 1.89 -11.18
N HIS A 486 -14.61 2.76 -12.17
CA HIS A 486 -13.95 2.43 -13.43
C HIS A 486 -12.50 2.01 -13.20
N PHE A 487 -11.77 2.75 -12.38
CA PHE A 487 -10.41 2.41 -11.98
C PHE A 487 -10.33 1.02 -11.33
N ARG A 488 -11.19 0.71 -10.36
CA ARG A 488 -11.24 -0.60 -9.71
C ARG A 488 -11.54 -1.74 -10.68
N ALA A 489 -12.46 -1.53 -11.61
CA ALA A 489 -12.84 -2.54 -12.60
C ALA A 489 -11.66 -2.94 -13.50
N GLY A 490 -10.68 -2.05 -13.70
CA GLY A 490 -9.45 -2.33 -14.44
C GLY A 490 -8.43 -3.20 -13.70
N LEU A 491 -8.61 -3.46 -12.40
CA LEU A 491 -7.71 -4.28 -11.60
C LEU A 491 -8.10 -5.77 -11.65
N SER A 492 -7.15 -6.61 -12.04
CA SER A 492 -7.39 -8.06 -12.22
C SER A 492 -7.37 -8.88 -10.94
N ASP A 493 -6.81 -8.34 -9.86
CA ASP A 493 -6.56 -9.03 -8.59
C ASP A 493 -7.49 -8.49 -7.50
N ASP A 494 -8.19 -9.38 -6.79
CA ASP A 494 -9.19 -9.01 -5.75
C ASP A 494 -8.52 -8.34 -4.54
N GLU A 495 -7.32 -8.77 -4.16
CA GLU A 495 -6.54 -8.14 -3.09
C GLU A 495 -6.16 -6.70 -3.49
N LEU A 496 -5.69 -6.53 -4.72
CA LEU A 496 -5.35 -5.23 -5.27
C LEU A 496 -6.57 -4.31 -5.39
N ARG A 497 -7.76 -4.83 -5.72
CA ARG A 497 -9.00 -4.03 -5.74
C ARG A 497 -9.37 -3.50 -4.38
N THR A 498 -9.24 -4.33 -3.33
CA THR A 498 -9.49 -3.92 -1.95
C THR A 498 -8.48 -2.84 -1.51
N LEU A 499 -7.19 -3.08 -1.73
CA LEU A 499 -6.13 -2.17 -1.35
C LEU A 499 -6.12 -0.86 -2.16
N ALA A 500 -6.43 -0.93 -3.46
CA ALA A 500 -6.50 0.27 -4.30
C ALA A 500 -7.67 1.19 -3.92
N PHE A 501 -8.81 0.64 -3.49
CA PHE A 501 -9.89 1.46 -2.95
C PHE A 501 -9.48 2.12 -1.64
N GLN A 502 -8.79 1.38 -0.77
CA GLN A 502 -8.19 1.94 0.44
C GLN A 502 -7.25 3.10 0.09
N SER A 503 -6.35 2.93 -0.89
CA SER A 503 -5.40 3.96 -1.29
C SER A 503 -6.09 5.18 -1.90
N ALA A 504 -7.08 5.00 -2.76
CA ALA A 504 -7.81 6.12 -3.38
C ALA A 504 -8.66 6.90 -2.35
N VAL A 505 -9.19 6.22 -1.35
CA VAL A 505 -9.98 6.85 -0.27
C VAL A 505 -9.08 7.38 0.85
N THR A 506 -7.90 6.78 1.08
CA THR A 506 -6.99 7.14 2.17
C THR A 506 -5.74 7.89 1.72
N VAL A 507 -5.31 7.72 0.46
CA VAL A 507 -4.14 8.40 -0.12
C VAL A 507 -4.62 9.31 -1.23
N ASP A 508 -4.60 10.60 -0.98
CA ASP A 508 -4.62 11.61 -2.03
C ASP A 508 -3.41 11.35 -2.95
N ALA A 509 -3.64 11.15 -4.25
CA ALA A 509 -2.56 10.89 -5.22
C ALA A 509 -1.53 12.02 -5.31
N ALA A 510 -1.88 13.19 -4.84
CA ALA A 510 -0.96 14.31 -4.63
C ALA A 510 -0.34 14.29 -3.21
N ALA A 511 -0.46 13.19 -2.48
CA ALA A 511 0.17 12.89 -1.17
C ALA A 511 -0.20 13.85 -0.04
N THR A 512 -1.47 14.23 0.13
CA THR A 512 -1.67 15.30 1.08
C THR A 512 -2.51 14.99 2.30
N GLU A 513 -3.49 14.09 2.24
CA GLU A 513 -4.37 13.90 3.39
C GLU A 513 -4.95 12.47 3.47
N PRO A 514 -4.33 11.53 4.19
CA PRO A 514 -5.01 10.28 4.53
C PRO A 514 -6.33 10.56 5.23
N GLY A 515 -7.43 10.07 4.67
CA GLY A 515 -8.79 10.28 5.20
C GLY A 515 -9.50 11.55 4.73
N ALA A 516 -8.84 12.48 4.00
CA ALA A 516 -9.50 13.71 3.54
C ALA A 516 -10.64 13.45 2.55
N THR A 517 -10.52 12.42 1.73
CA THR A 517 -11.59 12.00 0.81
C THR A 517 -12.84 11.59 1.59
N GLY A 518 -12.69 10.79 2.65
CA GLY A 518 -13.79 10.42 3.54
C GLY A 518 -14.41 11.64 4.24
N ILE A 519 -13.59 12.60 4.66
CA ILE A 519 -14.03 13.87 5.25
C ILE A 519 -14.86 14.69 4.26
N ARG A 520 -14.38 14.82 3.02
CA ARG A 520 -15.11 15.53 1.95
C ARG A 520 -16.42 14.83 1.59
N ALA A 521 -16.38 13.51 1.40
CA ALA A 521 -17.57 12.71 1.14
C ALA A 521 -18.61 12.86 2.25
N ALA A 522 -18.22 12.74 3.51
CA ALA A 522 -19.14 12.89 4.65
C ALA A 522 -19.80 14.27 4.67
N ARG A 523 -19.04 15.35 4.40
CA ARG A 523 -19.59 16.71 4.30
C ARG A 523 -20.59 16.87 3.15
N VAL A 524 -20.24 16.38 1.96
CA VAL A 524 -21.13 16.47 0.79
C VAL A 524 -22.41 15.67 1.02
N LEU A 525 -22.30 14.43 1.54
CA LEU A 525 -23.46 13.59 1.86
C LEU A 525 -24.36 14.21 2.93
N ALA A 526 -23.76 14.84 3.96
CA ALA A 526 -24.51 15.57 4.97
C ALA A 526 -25.24 16.79 4.38
N ALA A 527 -24.60 17.53 3.48
CA ALA A 527 -25.22 18.66 2.79
C ALA A 527 -26.38 18.21 1.90
N LEU A 528 -26.22 17.14 1.13
CA LEU A 528 -27.28 16.54 0.31
C LEU A 528 -28.46 16.07 1.17
N ALA A 529 -28.20 15.37 2.26
CA ALA A 529 -29.24 14.88 3.18
C ALA A 529 -30.01 16.03 3.81
N ASN A 530 -29.35 17.09 4.30
CA ASN A 530 -29.98 18.29 4.84
C ASN A 530 -30.78 19.07 3.78
N GLY A 531 -30.32 19.04 2.52
CA GLY A 531 -30.99 19.68 1.41
C GLY A 531 -32.16 18.89 0.82
N GLY A 532 -32.62 17.81 1.49
CA GLY A 532 -33.74 16.99 1.08
C GLY A 532 -33.45 15.95 0.00
N ARG A 533 -32.17 15.76 -0.39
CA ARG A 533 -31.73 14.76 -1.36
C ARG A 533 -31.30 13.45 -0.69
N VAL A 534 -32.16 12.95 0.23
CA VAL A 534 -31.84 11.84 1.14
C VAL A 534 -31.59 10.54 0.36
N ASP A 535 -32.43 10.23 -0.65
CA ASP A 535 -32.28 9.01 -1.44
C ASP A 535 -30.95 8.97 -2.22
N VAL A 536 -30.56 10.12 -2.77
CA VAL A 536 -29.29 10.25 -3.52
C VAL A 536 -28.10 10.13 -2.57
N ALA A 537 -28.17 10.81 -1.42
CA ALA A 537 -27.10 10.75 -0.43
C ALA A 537 -26.89 9.31 0.09
N PHE A 538 -27.98 8.60 0.36
CA PHE A 538 -27.94 7.20 0.77
C PHE A 538 -27.37 6.27 -0.34
N ALA A 539 -27.86 6.42 -1.56
CA ALA A 539 -27.37 5.61 -2.68
C ALA A 539 -25.87 5.80 -2.93
N LEU A 540 -25.36 7.04 -2.80
CA LEU A 540 -23.92 7.33 -2.91
C LEU A 540 -23.14 6.77 -1.72
N ALA A 541 -23.65 6.86 -0.49
CA ALA A 541 -23.04 6.26 0.69
C ALA A 541 -22.88 4.74 0.50
N GLU A 542 -23.91 4.05 0.04
CA GLU A 542 -23.90 2.61 -0.20
C GLU A 542 -22.94 2.19 -1.34
N ARG A 543 -22.72 3.03 -2.36
CA ARG A 543 -21.71 2.78 -3.40
C ARG A 543 -20.28 2.77 -2.84
N TRP A 544 -20.04 3.41 -1.73
CA TRP A 544 -18.72 3.52 -1.08
C TRP A 544 -18.52 2.48 0.02
N ARG A 545 -19.54 1.63 0.33
CA ARG A 545 -19.52 0.73 1.49
C ARG A 545 -19.43 -0.73 1.15
N ALA A 546 -18.47 -1.41 1.79
CA ALA A 546 -18.27 -2.86 1.70
C ALA A 546 -18.46 -3.39 0.27
N ARG A 547 -17.98 -2.62 -0.70
CA ARG A 547 -18.22 -2.88 -2.11
C ARG A 547 -17.60 -4.20 -2.54
N GLU A 548 -16.35 -4.44 -2.18
CA GLU A 548 -15.64 -5.66 -2.52
C GLU A 548 -16.31 -6.89 -1.87
N LEU A 549 -16.65 -6.78 -0.58
CA LEU A 549 -17.37 -7.84 0.13
C LEU A 549 -18.71 -8.13 -0.55
N THR A 550 -19.48 -7.09 -0.87
CA THR A 550 -20.80 -7.24 -1.52
C THR A 550 -20.68 -7.90 -2.89
N GLU A 551 -19.72 -7.50 -3.71
CA GLU A 551 -19.44 -8.11 -5.02
C GLU A 551 -19.06 -9.60 -4.89
N ARG A 552 -18.23 -9.95 -3.92
CA ARG A 552 -17.86 -11.34 -3.65
C ARG A 552 -19.05 -12.17 -3.16
N LEU A 553 -19.88 -11.61 -2.31
CA LEU A 553 -21.12 -12.28 -1.84
C LEU A 553 -22.07 -12.57 -3.00
N ILE A 554 -22.27 -11.62 -3.91
CA ILE A 554 -23.13 -11.77 -5.10
C ILE A 554 -22.54 -12.83 -6.06
N ARG A 555 -21.23 -12.75 -6.32
CA ARG A 555 -20.49 -13.68 -7.18
C ARG A 555 -20.56 -15.13 -6.64
N ALA A 556 -20.33 -15.28 -5.33
CA ALA A 556 -20.43 -16.58 -4.66
C ALA A 556 -21.86 -17.15 -4.68
N ALA A 557 -22.89 -16.29 -4.59
CA ALA A 557 -24.28 -16.70 -4.73
C ALA A 557 -24.59 -17.18 -6.17
N ALA A 558 -24.10 -16.46 -7.19
CA ALA A 558 -24.29 -16.82 -8.60
C ALA A 558 -23.63 -18.16 -8.95
N LEU A 559 -22.42 -18.41 -8.48
CA LEU A 559 -21.70 -19.68 -8.70
C LEU A 559 -22.42 -20.88 -8.06
N ARG A 560 -23.08 -20.68 -6.93
CA ARG A 560 -23.85 -21.74 -6.27
C ARG A 560 -25.19 -22.06 -6.97
N ALA A 561 -25.74 -21.09 -7.70
CA ALA A 561 -27.01 -21.22 -8.39
C ALA A 561 -26.88 -21.90 -9.78
N ASP A 562 -25.68 -22.33 -10.17
CA ASP A 562 -25.38 -22.97 -11.50
C ASP A 562 -25.78 -22.11 -12.71
N GLN A 563 -25.91 -20.81 -12.53
CA GLN A 563 -26.28 -19.83 -13.56
C GLN A 563 -25.02 -19.29 -14.24
N THR A 564 -24.38 -20.08 -15.08
CA THR A 564 -23.14 -19.72 -15.78
C THR A 564 -23.33 -18.66 -16.88
N GLU A 565 -24.54 -18.44 -17.36
CA GLU A 565 -24.81 -17.44 -18.42
C GLU A 565 -25.00 -16.00 -17.90
N GLY A 566 -25.19 -15.80 -16.62
CA GLY A 566 -25.40 -14.46 -16.02
C GLY A 566 -24.15 -13.79 -15.43
N ALA A 567 -23.03 -14.49 -15.34
CA ALA A 567 -21.82 -13.98 -14.65
C ALA A 567 -21.17 -12.77 -15.35
N GLY A 568 -21.35 -12.61 -16.65
CA GLY A 568 -20.85 -11.47 -17.43
C GLY A 568 -21.67 -10.18 -17.22
N ALA A 569 -22.98 -10.30 -16.89
CA ALA A 569 -23.85 -9.15 -16.63
C ALA A 569 -23.81 -8.67 -15.18
N LEU A 570 -23.21 -9.44 -14.27
CA LEU A 570 -23.06 -9.12 -12.84
C LEU A 570 -21.79 -8.29 -12.51
N SER A 571 -21.05 -7.84 -13.53
CA SER A 571 -19.84 -7.02 -13.34
C SER A 571 -20.13 -5.60 -12.83
N SER A 572 -21.39 -5.16 -12.78
CA SER A 572 -21.81 -3.95 -12.07
C SER A 572 -22.74 -4.35 -10.91
N ALA A 573 -22.16 -4.75 -9.77
CA ALA A 573 -22.94 -4.85 -8.54
C ALA A 573 -23.35 -3.42 -8.13
N GLN A 574 -24.44 -2.92 -8.69
CA GLN A 574 -25.05 -1.66 -8.30
C GLN A 574 -25.44 -1.74 -6.82
N ALA A 575 -25.20 -0.66 -6.08
CA ALA A 575 -25.72 -0.53 -4.73
C ALA A 575 -27.23 -0.80 -4.73
N ARG A 576 -27.72 -1.51 -3.72
CA ARG A 576 -29.13 -1.87 -3.65
C ARG A 576 -29.96 -0.63 -3.37
N THR A 577 -31.11 -0.54 -4.03
CA THR A 577 -32.05 0.55 -3.83
C THR A 577 -32.71 0.48 -2.46
N VAL A 578 -33.15 1.60 -1.94
CA VAL A 578 -33.94 1.68 -0.69
C VAL A 578 -35.10 0.69 -0.71
N ARG A 579 -35.78 0.54 -1.88
CA ARG A 579 -36.91 -0.38 -2.05
C ARG A 579 -36.48 -1.86 -1.88
N GLU A 580 -35.34 -2.26 -2.43
CA GLU A 580 -34.80 -3.62 -2.28
C GLU A 580 -34.41 -3.90 -0.83
N ILE A 581 -33.74 -2.92 -0.17
CA ILE A 581 -33.35 -3.04 1.23
C ILE A 581 -34.57 -3.14 2.13
N SER A 582 -35.55 -2.24 1.97
CA SER A 582 -36.82 -2.25 2.72
C SER A 582 -37.59 -3.55 2.53
N ALA A 583 -37.64 -4.07 1.31
CA ALA A 583 -38.32 -5.33 1.00
C ALA A 583 -37.60 -6.57 1.58
N SER A 584 -36.30 -6.45 1.89
CA SER A 584 -35.54 -7.55 2.49
C SER A 584 -35.94 -7.85 3.94
N PHE A 585 -36.57 -6.92 4.66
CA PHE A 585 -37.06 -7.15 6.01
C PHE A 585 -38.48 -7.74 5.98
N PRO A 586 -38.73 -8.82 6.74
CA PRO A 586 -40.03 -9.52 6.67
C PRO A 586 -41.15 -8.76 7.39
N ASP A 587 -40.80 -7.87 8.31
CA ASP A 587 -41.75 -7.20 9.22
C ASP A 587 -41.32 -5.74 9.50
N ASP A 588 -42.16 -5.02 10.29
CA ASP A 588 -41.92 -3.66 10.74
C ASP A 588 -41.09 -3.61 12.06
N GLU A 589 -40.61 -4.79 12.53
CA GLU A 589 -39.89 -4.89 13.81
C GLU A 589 -38.38 -4.65 13.66
N THR A 590 -37.88 -4.56 12.41
CA THR A 590 -36.47 -4.37 12.11
C THR A 590 -36.24 -3.03 11.43
N ALA A 591 -35.23 -2.27 11.89
CA ALA A 591 -34.76 -1.05 11.27
C ALA A 591 -33.24 -1.19 10.98
N LEU A 592 -32.80 -0.66 9.85
CA LEU A 592 -31.38 -0.49 9.55
C LEU A 592 -31.01 0.97 9.84
N VAL A 593 -29.90 1.18 10.54
CA VAL A 593 -29.36 2.51 10.85
C VAL A 593 -27.94 2.56 10.30
N GLU A 594 -27.74 3.31 9.24
CA GLU A 594 -26.45 3.49 8.60
C GLU A 594 -25.87 4.85 8.97
N PHE A 595 -24.65 4.87 9.47
CA PHE A 595 -23.92 6.09 9.79
C PHE A 595 -22.91 6.42 8.70
N VAL A 596 -22.78 7.68 8.32
CA VAL A 596 -21.64 8.24 7.61
C VAL A 596 -20.94 9.20 8.56
N ALA A 597 -19.71 8.86 8.93
CA ALA A 597 -18.97 9.58 9.97
C ALA A 597 -17.48 9.71 9.63
N ALA A 598 -16.98 10.93 9.62
CA ALA A 598 -15.55 11.21 9.55
C ALA A 598 -15.19 12.24 10.63
N GLU A 599 -13.92 12.27 11.02
CA GLU A 599 -13.44 13.15 12.08
C GLU A 599 -13.72 14.64 11.74
N GLY A 600 -14.28 15.38 12.70
CA GLY A 600 -14.57 16.80 12.53
C GLY A 600 -15.68 17.16 11.52
N THR A 601 -16.48 16.18 11.07
CA THR A 601 -17.59 16.41 10.13
C THR A 601 -18.95 16.13 10.76
N PRO A 602 -20.04 16.70 10.21
CA PRO A 602 -21.39 16.28 10.58
C PRO A 602 -21.56 14.77 10.32
N ILE A 603 -22.22 14.08 11.25
CA ILE A 603 -22.50 12.65 11.13
C ILE A 603 -23.90 12.49 10.52
N THR A 604 -23.99 11.79 9.40
CA THR A 604 -25.29 11.49 8.79
C THR A 604 -25.76 10.11 9.22
N ALA A 605 -26.94 10.01 9.79
CA ALA A 605 -27.59 8.73 10.10
C ALA A 605 -28.79 8.54 9.16
N PHE A 606 -28.72 7.48 8.35
CA PHE A 606 -29.83 7.02 7.51
C PHE A 606 -30.57 5.91 8.24
N VAL A 607 -31.90 5.97 8.22
CA VAL A 607 -32.79 4.97 8.83
C VAL A 607 -33.65 4.37 7.75
N VAL A 608 -33.43 3.10 7.43
CA VAL A 608 -34.23 2.34 6.46
C VAL A 608 -35.14 1.38 7.21
N GLN A 609 -36.43 1.49 6.93
CA GLN A 609 -37.47 0.61 7.43
C GLN A 609 -38.36 0.16 6.27
N ARG A 610 -39.33 -0.70 6.53
CA ARG A 610 -40.26 -1.17 5.50
C ARG A 610 -41.10 -0.04 4.88
N ASP A 611 -41.36 1.01 5.62
CA ASP A 611 -42.10 2.18 5.18
C ASP A 611 -41.26 3.26 4.49
N GLY A 612 -39.96 3.07 4.33
CA GLY A 612 -39.04 3.92 3.55
C GLY A 612 -37.77 4.34 4.26
N LEU A 613 -37.14 5.39 3.70
CA LEU A 613 -35.88 5.98 4.15
C LEU A 613 -36.12 7.33 4.87
N ARG A 614 -35.41 7.51 5.96
CA ARG A 614 -35.32 8.80 6.68
C ARG A 614 -33.86 9.09 6.99
N ALA A 615 -33.50 10.35 7.14
CA ALA A 615 -32.14 10.73 7.53
C ALA A 615 -32.15 11.77 8.66
N ARG A 616 -31.07 11.78 9.41
CA ARG A 616 -30.77 12.81 10.40
C ARG A 616 -29.29 13.16 10.30
N VAL A 617 -29.00 14.43 10.10
CA VAL A 617 -27.64 14.95 10.20
C VAL A 617 -27.39 15.41 11.62
N LEU A 618 -26.38 14.84 12.26
CA LEU A 618 -25.97 15.12 13.63
C LEU A 618 -24.79 16.08 13.63
N PRO A 619 -24.63 16.89 14.67
CA PRO A 619 -23.43 17.72 14.83
C PRO A 619 -22.16 16.86 14.82
N PRO A 620 -21.02 17.42 14.42
CA PRO A 620 -19.74 16.73 14.56
C PRO A 620 -19.45 16.43 16.04
N ILE A 621 -18.81 15.31 16.30
CA ILE A 621 -18.30 14.95 17.63
C ILE A 621 -16.79 15.10 17.59
N ASP A 622 -16.29 16.09 18.32
CA ASP A 622 -14.85 16.35 18.39
C ASP A 622 -14.11 15.15 18.99
N SER A 623 -12.99 14.78 18.37
CA SER A 623 -12.16 13.66 18.79
C SER A 623 -12.94 12.33 18.87
N LEU A 624 -13.88 12.10 17.96
CA LEU A 624 -14.72 10.90 17.92
C LEU A 624 -13.88 9.61 18.01
N THR A 625 -12.79 9.54 17.25
CA THR A 625 -11.86 8.38 17.25
C THR A 625 -11.29 8.12 18.64
N GLN A 626 -10.84 9.17 19.34
CA GLN A 626 -10.29 9.04 20.70
C GLN A 626 -11.36 8.68 21.72
N LEU A 627 -12.55 9.25 21.60
CA LEU A 627 -13.67 8.95 22.51
C LEU A 627 -14.11 7.48 22.38
N VAL A 628 -14.21 6.96 21.14
CA VAL A 628 -14.54 5.55 20.88
C VAL A 628 -13.45 4.64 21.45
N ALA A 629 -12.18 4.92 21.16
CA ALA A 629 -11.06 4.13 21.69
C ALA A 629 -11.03 4.12 23.23
N ARG A 630 -11.25 5.28 23.85
CA ARG A 630 -11.32 5.41 25.31
C ARG A 630 -12.50 4.64 25.90
N PHE A 631 -13.68 4.72 25.28
CA PHE A 631 -14.87 3.99 25.72
C PHE A 631 -14.64 2.47 25.68
N THR A 632 -14.10 1.97 24.57
CA THR A 632 -13.76 0.56 24.39
C THR A 632 -12.72 0.09 25.44
N SER A 633 -11.68 0.88 25.67
CA SER A 633 -10.65 0.58 26.66
C SER A 633 -11.19 0.54 28.10
N LEU A 634 -12.11 1.43 28.46
CA LEU A 634 -12.79 1.41 29.77
C LEU A 634 -13.62 0.14 29.96
N LEU A 635 -14.36 -0.27 28.92
CA LEU A 635 -15.16 -1.51 28.97
C LEU A 635 -14.25 -2.76 29.05
N GLU A 636 -13.19 -2.83 28.26
CA GLU A 636 -12.23 -3.95 28.27
C GLU A 636 -11.53 -4.09 29.64
N SER A 637 -11.09 -2.97 30.24
CA SER A 637 -10.46 -2.98 31.57
C SER A 637 -11.45 -3.23 32.72
N GLY A 638 -12.76 -3.11 32.47
CA GLY A 638 -13.80 -3.20 33.48
C GLY A 638 -13.93 -1.93 34.32
N ALA A 639 -13.38 -0.79 33.85
CA ALA A 639 -13.53 0.51 34.51
C ALA A 639 -14.91 1.13 34.21
N ASP A 640 -15.26 2.16 34.96
CA ASP A 640 -16.57 2.84 34.76
C ASP A 640 -16.61 3.61 33.43
N ALA A 641 -17.37 3.10 32.49
CA ALA A 641 -17.62 3.68 31.20
C ALA A 641 -18.99 4.42 31.10
N ALA A 642 -19.77 4.47 32.20
CA ALA A 642 -21.17 4.92 32.17
C ALA A 642 -21.32 6.37 31.69
N ARG A 643 -20.43 7.27 32.13
CA ARG A 643 -20.49 8.69 31.72
C ARG A 643 -20.22 8.81 30.20
N LEU A 644 -19.18 8.17 29.69
CA LEU A 644 -18.83 8.25 28.28
C LEU A 644 -19.85 7.55 27.39
N GLY A 645 -20.40 6.40 27.86
CA GLY A 645 -21.49 5.70 27.21
C GLY A 645 -22.77 6.54 27.08
N ARG A 646 -23.09 7.38 28.08
CA ARG A 646 -24.18 8.36 27.98
C ARG A 646 -23.88 9.47 26.99
N THR A 647 -22.66 10.02 27.02
CA THR A 647 -22.26 11.09 26.08
C THR A 647 -22.33 10.63 24.62
N LEU A 648 -21.75 9.47 24.29
CA LEU A 648 -21.82 8.90 22.94
C LEU A 648 -23.27 8.51 22.58
N GLY A 649 -24.02 7.92 23.50
CA GLY A 649 -25.45 7.58 23.28
C GLY A 649 -26.31 8.80 23.00
N ALA A 650 -26.06 9.91 23.73
CA ALA A 650 -26.78 11.18 23.51
C ALA A 650 -26.45 11.81 22.16
N GLY A 651 -25.15 11.75 21.72
CA GLY A 651 -24.76 12.33 20.45
C GLY A 651 -25.15 11.48 19.24
N LEU A 652 -25.06 10.16 19.33
CA LEU A 652 -25.24 9.26 18.19
C LEU A 652 -26.66 8.66 18.10
N LEU A 653 -27.26 8.26 19.22
CA LEU A 653 -28.49 7.49 19.21
C LEU A 653 -29.75 8.34 19.54
N GLN A 654 -29.66 9.21 20.53
CA GLN A 654 -30.85 9.97 20.97
C GLN A 654 -31.54 10.76 19.84
N PRO A 655 -30.83 11.40 18.89
CA PRO A 655 -31.44 12.09 17.76
C PRO A 655 -32.03 11.15 16.70
N VAL A 656 -31.60 9.89 16.64
CA VAL A 656 -32.00 8.89 15.65
C VAL A 656 -33.21 8.08 16.13
N LEU A 657 -33.32 7.81 17.43
CA LEU A 657 -34.41 7.00 17.99
C LEU A 657 -35.82 7.47 17.62
N PRO A 658 -36.11 8.78 17.52
CA PRO A 658 -37.43 9.25 17.10
C PRO A 658 -37.81 8.91 15.66
N LEU A 659 -36.83 8.56 14.82
CA LEU A 659 -37.04 8.14 13.43
C LEU A 659 -37.49 6.67 13.34
N LEU A 660 -37.26 5.88 14.39
CA LEU A 660 -37.66 4.50 14.46
C LEU A 660 -39.13 4.35 14.71
N GLY A 661 -39.80 3.44 14.00
CA GLY A 661 -41.21 3.09 14.25
C GLY A 661 -41.40 2.46 15.63
N GLN A 662 -42.61 2.62 16.20
CA GLN A 662 -42.92 2.10 17.55
C GLN A 662 -42.84 0.57 17.67
N ARG A 663 -42.91 -0.16 16.55
CA ARG A 663 -42.85 -1.62 16.51
C ARG A 663 -41.43 -2.16 16.45
N VAL A 664 -40.45 -1.30 16.25
CA VAL A 664 -39.04 -1.73 16.10
C VAL A 664 -38.54 -2.37 17.38
N LYS A 665 -38.06 -3.60 17.24
CA LYS A 665 -37.42 -4.41 18.31
C LYS A 665 -35.97 -4.73 17.99
N ARG A 666 -35.56 -4.59 16.71
CA ARG A 666 -34.19 -4.90 16.21
C ARG A 666 -33.64 -3.72 15.45
N ILE A 667 -32.37 -3.44 15.69
CA ILE A 667 -31.61 -2.42 14.97
C ILE A 667 -30.40 -3.09 14.33
N VAL A 668 -30.27 -2.96 13.02
CA VAL A 668 -29.06 -3.35 12.28
C VAL A 668 -28.26 -2.09 12.04
N ILE A 669 -27.08 -2.02 12.61
CA ILE A 669 -26.20 -0.83 12.49
C ILE A 669 -25.18 -1.09 11.40
N VAL A 670 -25.05 -0.15 10.47
CA VAL A 670 -23.97 -0.05 9.52
C VAL A 670 -23.06 1.09 9.99
N PRO A 671 -21.93 0.77 10.64
CA PRO A 671 -21.03 1.79 11.19
C PRO A 671 -20.13 2.38 10.10
N ASP A 672 -19.49 3.51 10.39
CA ASP A 672 -18.45 4.12 9.54
C ASP A 672 -17.28 4.64 10.36
N GLY A 673 -16.10 4.67 9.77
CA GLY A 673 -14.88 5.18 10.40
C GLY A 673 -14.66 4.57 11.78
N ALA A 674 -14.40 5.41 12.78
CA ALA A 674 -14.16 4.98 14.16
C ALA A 674 -15.35 4.22 14.77
N LEU A 675 -16.58 4.40 14.26
CA LEU A 675 -17.78 3.74 14.79
C LEU A 675 -17.76 2.21 14.59
N HIS A 676 -16.93 1.67 13.70
CA HIS A 676 -16.73 0.22 13.56
C HIS A 676 -16.18 -0.45 14.84
N ARG A 677 -15.48 0.31 15.67
CA ARG A 677 -14.92 -0.17 16.95
C ARG A 677 -15.83 0.15 18.15
N LEU A 678 -16.97 0.79 17.91
CA LEU A 678 -17.90 1.17 18.99
C LEU A 678 -18.80 0.00 19.38
N PRO A 679 -18.76 -0.46 20.63
CA PRO A 679 -19.72 -1.46 21.13
C PRO A 679 -21.08 -0.78 21.40
N PHE A 680 -21.89 -0.62 20.34
CA PHE A 680 -23.18 0.08 20.39
C PHE A 680 -24.11 -0.47 21.48
N ASP A 681 -24.07 -1.78 21.73
CA ASP A 681 -24.84 -2.44 22.79
C ASP A 681 -24.65 -1.78 24.16
N ALA A 682 -23.42 -1.34 24.45
CA ALA A 682 -23.02 -0.77 25.74
C ALA A 682 -23.30 0.74 25.85
N LEU A 683 -23.80 1.39 24.80
CA LEU A 683 -24.23 2.79 24.87
C LEU A 683 -25.48 2.94 25.76
N ARG A 684 -25.51 4.04 26.49
CA ARG A 684 -26.65 4.32 27.39
C ARG A 684 -27.61 5.31 26.75
N LEU A 685 -28.89 4.97 26.82
CA LEU A 685 -29.99 5.82 26.39
C LEU A 685 -30.31 6.92 27.43
N GLY A 686 -31.17 7.86 27.08
CA GLY A 686 -31.55 8.94 27.95
C GLY A 686 -32.22 8.51 29.26
N ASP A 687 -32.85 7.33 29.29
CA ASP A 687 -33.44 6.71 30.49
C ASP A 687 -32.42 5.91 31.33
N GLY A 688 -31.12 5.92 30.95
CA GLY A 688 -30.05 5.25 31.64
C GLY A 688 -29.85 3.78 31.29
N ARG A 689 -30.75 3.15 30.54
CA ARG A 689 -30.64 1.77 30.07
C ARG A 689 -29.61 1.63 28.97
N TYR A 690 -29.07 0.45 28.83
CA TYR A 690 -28.26 0.12 27.67
C TYR A 690 -29.10 -0.02 26.40
N LEU A 691 -28.52 0.23 25.22
CA LEU A 691 -29.23 0.11 23.94
C LEU A 691 -29.83 -1.30 23.78
N PHE A 692 -29.06 -2.36 24.09
CA PHE A 692 -29.51 -3.75 23.95
C PHE A 692 -30.66 -4.11 24.89
N GLU A 693 -30.83 -3.42 25.98
CA GLU A 693 -31.99 -3.66 26.86
C GLU A 693 -33.32 -3.29 26.18
N ARG A 694 -33.26 -2.36 25.21
CA ARG A 694 -34.42 -1.95 24.43
C ARG A 694 -34.54 -2.66 23.10
N TYR A 695 -33.41 -2.83 22.38
CA TYR A 695 -33.37 -3.39 21.03
C TYR A 695 -32.37 -4.55 20.92
N ALA A 696 -32.67 -5.55 20.09
CA ALA A 696 -31.65 -6.48 19.63
C ALA A 696 -30.74 -5.75 18.61
N VAL A 697 -29.45 -5.80 18.80
CA VAL A 697 -28.46 -5.05 17.99
C VAL A 697 -27.65 -6.00 17.13
N GLY A 698 -27.66 -5.78 15.83
CA GLY A 698 -26.77 -6.44 14.87
C GLY A 698 -25.89 -5.41 14.16
N ILE A 699 -24.76 -5.85 13.67
CA ILE A 699 -23.82 -5.06 12.85
C ILE A 699 -23.81 -5.61 11.44
N ALA A 700 -23.81 -4.73 10.44
CA ALA A 700 -23.68 -5.14 9.05
C ALA A 700 -22.59 -4.32 8.34
N PRO A 701 -21.88 -4.94 7.36
CA PRO A 701 -20.87 -4.22 6.58
C PRO A 701 -21.47 -3.09 5.72
N SER A 702 -22.62 -3.33 5.11
CA SER A 702 -23.44 -2.37 4.36
C SER A 702 -24.88 -2.85 4.30
N ALA A 703 -25.82 -1.97 3.93
CA ALA A 703 -27.21 -2.36 3.71
C ALA A 703 -27.33 -3.33 2.50
N SER A 704 -26.54 -3.11 1.45
CA SER A 704 -26.46 -3.99 0.28
C SER A 704 -25.96 -5.39 0.63
N ALA A 705 -24.99 -5.49 1.56
CA ALA A 705 -24.49 -6.79 2.03
C ALA A 705 -25.57 -7.57 2.80
N VAL A 706 -26.42 -6.91 3.61
CA VAL A 706 -27.55 -7.55 4.28
C VAL A 706 -28.51 -8.17 3.26
N VAL A 707 -28.84 -7.45 2.20
CA VAL A 707 -29.71 -7.97 1.12
C VAL A 707 -29.08 -9.19 0.47
N ALA A 708 -27.79 -9.13 0.15
CA ALA A 708 -27.07 -10.24 -0.48
C ALA A 708 -27.01 -11.50 0.42
N LEU A 709 -26.78 -11.31 1.73
CA LEU A 709 -26.79 -12.42 2.69
C LEU A 709 -28.18 -13.05 2.84
N ARG A 710 -29.22 -12.25 2.85
CA ARG A 710 -30.62 -12.70 3.00
C ARG A 710 -31.17 -13.33 1.74
N ALA A 711 -30.72 -12.92 0.56
CA ALA A 711 -31.12 -13.51 -0.73
C ALA A 711 -30.67 -14.98 -0.89
N ARG A 712 -29.76 -15.47 -0.05
CA ARG A 712 -29.34 -16.87 -0.08
C ARG A 712 -30.50 -17.77 0.29
N PRO A 713 -30.84 -18.81 -0.51
CA PRO A 713 -31.95 -19.72 -0.21
C PRO A 713 -31.74 -20.36 1.18
N ALA A 714 -32.79 -20.41 1.96
CA ALA A 714 -32.79 -21.18 3.18
C ALA A 714 -32.56 -22.65 2.84
N ARG A 715 -31.67 -23.31 3.56
CA ARG A 715 -31.43 -24.74 3.38
C ARG A 715 -32.74 -25.51 3.65
N GLN A 716 -33.32 -26.13 2.63
CA GLN A 716 -34.54 -26.87 2.79
C GLN A 716 -34.25 -28.27 3.35
N GLY A 717 -34.98 -28.66 4.43
CA GLY A 717 -35.04 -30.00 4.96
C GLY A 717 -34.81 -30.10 6.47
N PRO A 718 -35.47 -31.08 7.11
CA PRO A 718 -35.32 -31.38 8.54
C PRO A 718 -34.04 -32.15 8.85
N SER A 719 -33.09 -32.18 7.94
CA SER A 719 -31.85 -32.92 8.12
C SER A 719 -31.08 -32.34 9.33
N SER A 720 -30.62 -33.22 10.13
CA SER A 720 -29.83 -33.03 11.34
C SER A 720 -28.84 -31.86 11.25
N VAL A 721 -29.04 -30.84 12.11
CA VAL A 721 -28.07 -29.76 12.27
C VAL A 721 -26.75 -30.39 12.65
N ARG A 722 -25.75 -30.21 11.79
CA ARG A 722 -24.39 -30.64 12.10
C ARG A 722 -23.59 -29.45 12.60
N LEU A 723 -22.94 -29.61 13.74
CA LEU A 723 -22.13 -28.58 14.39
C LEU A 723 -20.67 -29.02 14.43
N LEU A 724 -19.76 -28.13 14.06
CA LEU A 724 -18.33 -28.29 14.29
C LEU A 724 -17.91 -27.38 15.45
N ALA A 725 -17.30 -27.96 16.49
CA ALA A 725 -16.71 -27.22 17.61
C ALA A 725 -15.19 -27.47 17.67
N ILE A 726 -14.41 -26.42 17.55
CA ILE A 726 -12.94 -26.46 17.67
C ILE A 726 -12.55 -25.69 18.92
N GLY A 727 -11.75 -26.32 19.81
CA GLY A 727 -11.36 -25.67 21.05
C GLY A 727 -9.98 -26.07 21.57
N ASP A 728 -9.34 -25.18 22.31
CA ASP A 728 -8.08 -25.40 23.03
C ASP A 728 -7.00 -26.10 22.17
N PRO A 729 -6.64 -25.57 21.00
CA PRO A 729 -5.63 -26.17 20.13
C PRO A 729 -4.28 -26.28 20.84
N ALA A 730 -3.52 -27.33 20.53
CA ALA A 730 -2.17 -27.54 21.08
C ALA A 730 -1.16 -26.68 20.29
N ILE A 731 -0.99 -25.43 20.70
CA ILE A 731 -0.04 -24.50 20.05
C ILE A 731 1.32 -24.72 20.71
N ALA A 732 2.34 -25.11 19.90
CA ALA A 732 3.69 -25.32 20.40
C ALA A 732 4.34 -23.99 20.81
N THR A 733 4.96 -24.01 22.02
CA THR A 733 5.69 -22.85 22.55
C THR A 733 7.05 -22.60 21.87
N THR A 734 7.50 -23.54 21.03
CA THR A 734 8.72 -23.42 20.24
C THR A 734 8.42 -23.72 18.77
N ILE A 735 8.21 -22.69 17.98
CA ILE A 735 8.26 -22.79 16.52
C ILE A 735 9.73 -22.77 16.14
N ARG A 736 10.28 -23.94 15.73
CA ARG A 736 11.60 -24.01 15.13
C ARG A 736 11.52 -23.33 13.76
N ASP A 737 12.41 -22.40 13.53
CA ASP A 737 12.64 -21.77 12.25
C ASP A 737 12.88 -22.84 11.17
N THR A 738 11.91 -23.06 10.29
CA THR A 738 11.99 -23.99 9.15
C THR A 738 11.94 -23.27 7.80
N SER A 739 11.87 -21.94 7.78
CA SER A 739 11.85 -21.19 6.54
C SER A 739 13.10 -20.30 6.39
N ARG A 740 13.82 -20.50 5.29
CA ARG A 740 14.94 -19.66 4.85
C ARG A 740 14.48 -18.38 4.13
N ASP A 741 13.20 -18.09 4.11
CA ASP A 741 12.63 -16.90 3.45
C ASP A 741 12.28 -15.85 4.51
N GLY A 742 12.88 -14.67 4.38
CA GLY A 742 12.87 -13.58 5.38
C GLY A 742 11.51 -12.96 5.71
N ASP A 743 10.41 -13.41 5.10
CA ASP A 743 9.05 -12.94 5.39
C ASP A 743 8.42 -13.68 6.60
N ALA A 744 8.98 -14.81 7.03
CA ALA A 744 8.47 -15.62 8.14
C ALA A 744 9.00 -15.18 9.52
N GLU A 745 10.09 -14.42 9.59
CA GLU A 745 10.65 -13.97 10.88
C GLU A 745 9.74 -12.98 11.61
N ASP A 746 9.00 -12.14 10.89
CA ASP A 746 8.08 -11.14 11.49
C ASP A 746 6.81 -11.78 12.06
N ASP A 747 6.27 -12.85 11.43
CA ASP A 747 5.05 -13.53 11.90
C ASP A 747 5.29 -14.36 13.16
N LEU A 748 6.51 -14.91 13.31
CA LEU A 748 6.90 -15.71 14.45
C LEU A 748 7.26 -14.87 15.69
N SER A 749 7.73 -13.63 15.48
CA SER A 749 8.04 -12.70 16.57
C SER A 749 6.80 -12.30 17.37
N VAL A 750 5.62 -12.24 16.73
CA VAL A 750 4.35 -11.94 17.39
C VAL A 750 3.92 -13.05 18.36
N LEU A 751 4.10 -14.33 17.98
CA LEU A 751 3.84 -15.47 18.89
C LEU A 751 4.88 -15.56 20.00
N ALA A 752 6.15 -15.22 19.71
CA ALA A 752 7.22 -15.22 20.72
C ALA A 752 7.05 -14.08 21.75
N THR A 753 6.57 -12.90 21.34
CA THR A 753 6.25 -11.79 22.25
C THR A 753 5.04 -12.05 23.14
N MET A 754 4.18 -13.05 22.82
CA MET A 754 3.06 -13.46 23.66
C MET A 754 3.48 -14.38 24.84
N GLY A 755 4.76 -14.66 25.01
CA GLY A 755 5.28 -15.34 26.21
C GLY A 755 4.82 -16.78 26.40
N GLY A 756 4.52 -17.50 25.30
CA GLY A 756 3.88 -18.82 25.31
C GLY A 756 2.35 -18.69 25.45
N THR A 757 1.60 -19.33 24.53
CA THR A 757 0.13 -19.29 24.57
C THR A 757 -0.39 -20.11 25.77
N PRO A 758 -1.09 -19.51 26.75
CA PRO A 758 -1.61 -20.25 27.86
C PRO A 758 -2.68 -21.24 27.39
N LYS A 759 -2.75 -22.41 28.01
CA LYS A 759 -3.78 -23.42 27.74
C LYS A 759 -5.17 -22.83 28.03
N LEU A 760 -6.09 -22.99 27.06
CA LEU A 760 -7.46 -22.50 27.15
C LEU A 760 -8.40 -23.55 27.74
N VAL A 761 -8.31 -23.80 29.05
CA VAL A 761 -9.11 -24.81 29.73
C VAL A 761 -10.62 -24.58 29.59
N GLY A 762 -11.04 -23.33 29.58
CA GLY A 762 -12.43 -22.94 29.36
C GLY A 762 -12.89 -23.26 27.92
N ALA A 763 -12.05 -23.08 26.91
CA ALA A 763 -12.36 -23.34 25.52
C ALA A 763 -12.66 -24.85 25.25
N SER A 764 -11.93 -25.77 25.86
CA SER A 764 -12.25 -27.20 25.79
C SER A 764 -13.65 -27.52 26.37
N ARG A 765 -14.00 -26.87 27.48
CA ARG A 765 -15.33 -27.01 28.11
C ARG A 765 -16.42 -26.38 27.24
N GLU A 766 -16.16 -25.21 26.69
CA GLU A 766 -17.07 -24.49 25.79
C GLU A 766 -17.38 -25.32 24.55
N ALA A 767 -16.38 -25.83 23.84
CA ALA A 767 -16.57 -26.67 22.66
C ALA A 767 -17.43 -27.93 22.92
N ARG A 768 -17.20 -28.59 24.06
CA ARG A 768 -18.03 -29.74 24.47
C ARG A 768 -19.44 -29.36 24.88
N LEU A 769 -19.63 -28.18 25.48
CA LEU A 769 -20.92 -27.65 25.87
C LEU A 769 -21.78 -27.40 24.64
N VAL A 770 -21.26 -26.63 23.64
CA VAL A 770 -22.02 -26.23 22.45
C VAL A 770 -22.37 -27.43 21.58
N ALA A 771 -21.55 -28.46 21.55
CA ALA A 771 -21.82 -29.72 20.84
C ALA A 771 -23.12 -30.41 21.29
N ARG A 772 -23.55 -30.19 22.52
CA ARG A 772 -24.78 -30.82 23.07
C ARG A 772 -26.08 -30.25 22.48
N TYR A 773 -26.01 -29.09 21.82
CA TYR A 773 -27.18 -28.44 21.21
C TYR A 773 -27.51 -28.94 19.79
N ALA A 774 -26.60 -29.69 19.18
CA ALA A 774 -26.81 -30.24 17.85
C ALA A 774 -27.04 -31.76 17.89
N PRO A 775 -27.93 -32.33 17.06
CA PRO A 775 -28.12 -33.77 16.97
C PRO A 775 -26.84 -34.51 16.53
N VAL A 776 -26.00 -33.88 15.72
CA VAL A 776 -24.72 -34.39 15.25
C VAL A 776 -23.68 -33.28 15.47
N ALA A 777 -22.62 -33.59 16.17
CA ALA A 777 -21.53 -32.66 16.45
C ALA A 777 -20.16 -33.31 16.32
N ASP A 778 -19.27 -32.63 15.63
CA ASP A 778 -17.84 -32.98 15.59
C ASP A 778 -17.08 -32.02 16.50
N VAL A 779 -16.38 -32.59 17.48
CA VAL A 779 -15.59 -31.79 18.45
C VAL A 779 -14.10 -32.08 18.23
N ARG A 780 -13.33 -31.02 17.95
CA ARG A 780 -11.88 -31.08 17.75
C ARG A 780 -11.18 -30.30 18.85
N LEU A 781 -10.37 -30.98 19.62
CA LEU A 781 -9.69 -30.40 20.79
C LEU A 781 -8.20 -30.77 20.80
N GLY A 782 -7.40 -29.88 21.37
CA GLY A 782 -5.97 -30.12 21.52
C GLY A 782 -5.29 -30.45 20.19
N PRO A 783 -4.56 -31.60 20.13
CA PRO A 783 -3.84 -32.00 18.91
C PRO A 783 -4.73 -32.19 17.66
N ASP A 784 -6.02 -32.45 17.84
CA ASP A 784 -6.96 -32.69 16.73
C ASP A 784 -7.53 -31.41 16.15
N ALA A 785 -7.28 -30.25 16.75
CA ALA A 785 -7.75 -28.94 16.34
C ALA A 785 -6.78 -28.31 15.31
N THR A 786 -6.57 -28.97 14.16
CA THR A 786 -5.52 -28.61 13.19
C THR A 786 -6.03 -27.74 12.04
N ALA A 787 -5.14 -26.91 11.45
CA ALA A 787 -5.44 -26.15 10.24
C ALA A 787 -5.71 -27.06 9.03
N SER A 788 -4.96 -28.17 8.91
CA SER A 788 -5.15 -29.16 7.85
C SER A 788 -6.55 -29.81 7.88
N PHE A 789 -7.14 -30.02 9.06
CA PHE A 789 -8.53 -30.50 9.17
C PHE A 789 -9.51 -29.52 8.51
N LEU A 790 -9.37 -28.21 8.74
CA LEU A 790 -10.25 -27.21 8.13
C LEU A 790 -10.14 -27.20 6.60
N ARG A 791 -8.93 -27.36 6.04
CA ARG A 791 -8.70 -27.34 4.60
C ARG A 791 -9.14 -28.62 3.90
N GLN A 792 -9.09 -29.76 4.56
CA GLN A 792 -9.37 -31.07 3.96
C GLN A 792 -10.83 -31.53 4.15
N THR A 793 -11.55 -30.91 5.09
CA THR A 793 -12.93 -31.32 5.42
C THR A 793 -13.93 -30.54 4.55
N ASP A 794 -14.96 -31.25 4.04
CA ASP A 794 -16.11 -30.55 3.44
C ASP A 794 -16.92 -29.83 4.52
N LEU A 795 -16.61 -28.53 4.70
CA LEU A 795 -17.24 -27.71 5.72
C LEU A 795 -18.70 -27.33 5.40
N ARG A 796 -19.17 -27.50 4.17
CA ARG A 796 -20.57 -27.24 3.78
C ARG A 796 -21.57 -28.11 4.52
N GLN A 797 -21.13 -29.22 5.08
CA GLN A 797 -22.00 -30.10 5.87
C GLN A 797 -22.41 -29.48 7.22
N TYR A 798 -21.65 -28.48 7.74
CA TYR A 798 -21.90 -27.87 9.06
C TYR A 798 -22.76 -26.61 8.91
N ARG A 799 -23.84 -26.55 9.68
CA ARG A 799 -24.68 -25.35 9.79
C ARG A 799 -24.17 -24.37 10.84
N VAL A 800 -23.44 -24.90 11.83
CA VAL A 800 -22.80 -24.10 12.88
C VAL A 800 -21.34 -24.48 12.97
N LEU A 801 -20.47 -23.48 12.93
CA LEU A 801 -19.06 -23.62 13.27
C LEU A 801 -18.78 -22.79 14.51
N HIS A 802 -18.12 -23.37 15.51
CA HIS A 802 -17.78 -22.71 16.77
C HIS A 802 -16.28 -22.85 17.02
N PHE A 803 -15.58 -21.72 17.05
CA PHE A 803 -14.14 -21.63 17.30
C PHE A 803 -13.91 -21.02 18.69
N ALA A 804 -13.44 -21.85 19.64
CA ALA A 804 -12.97 -21.41 20.96
C ALA A 804 -11.44 -21.56 20.99
N THR A 805 -10.73 -20.58 20.42
CA THR A 805 -9.29 -20.63 20.18
C THR A 805 -8.62 -19.27 20.39
N HIS A 806 -7.32 -19.19 20.18
CA HIS A 806 -6.62 -17.91 20.07
C HIS A 806 -6.84 -17.27 18.69
N ALA A 807 -6.94 -15.95 18.66
CA ALA A 807 -6.86 -15.14 17.45
C ALA A 807 -5.73 -14.13 17.59
N LEU A 808 -4.91 -14.05 16.56
CA LEU A 808 -3.94 -12.99 16.33
C LEU A 808 -4.64 -11.96 15.47
N VAL A 809 -4.77 -10.73 15.93
CA VAL A 809 -5.42 -9.65 15.20
C VAL A 809 -4.51 -8.44 15.23
N ASP A 810 -4.02 -8.08 14.04
CA ASP A 810 -3.22 -6.90 13.83
C ASP A 810 -4.09 -5.79 13.21
N GLU A 811 -4.07 -4.61 13.80
CA GLU A 811 -4.86 -3.46 13.35
C GLU A 811 -4.18 -2.66 12.23
N GLN A 812 -2.96 -3.03 11.86
CA GLN A 812 -2.16 -2.38 10.82
C GLN A 812 -1.89 -3.28 9.61
N SER A 813 -1.98 -4.63 9.78
CA SER A 813 -1.68 -5.57 8.71
C SER A 813 -2.63 -6.75 8.71
N LEU A 814 -3.40 -6.90 7.61
CA LEU A 814 -4.29 -8.04 7.43
C LEU A 814 -3.52 -9.35 7.32
N ALA A 815 -2.33 -9.33 6.74
CA ALA A 815 -1.47 -10.51 6.59
C ALA A 815 -1.04 -11.12 7.95
N ARG A 816 -1.03 -10.32 9.03
CA ARG A 816 -0.71 -10.76 10.39
C ARG A 816 -1.95 -11.10 11.22
N THR A 817 -3.13 -11.17 10.59
CA THR A 817 -4.39 -11.54 11.25
C THR A 817 -4.75 -12.98 10.91
N ALA A 818 -4.81 -13.85 11.94
CA ALA A 818 -5.06 -15.28 11.78
C ALA A 818 -5.76 -15.90 13.01
N LEU A 819 -6.47 -17.01 12.78
CA LEU A 819 -6.85 -17.94 13.83
C LEU A 819 -5.68 -18.89 14.10
N ALA A 820 -5.37 -19.13 15.37
CA ALA A 820 -4.31 -20.04 15.76
C ALA A 820 -4.90 -21.42 16.07
N LEU A 821 -4.47 -22.43 15.30
CA LEU A 821 -4.82 -23.82 15.44
C LEU A 821 -3.56 -24.66 15.72
N THR A 822 -3.74 -25.96 15.93
CA THR A 822 -2.62 -26.87 16.14
C THR A 822 -1.77 -27.00 14.89
N PRO A 823 -0.44 -26.75 14.97
CA PRO A 823 0.48 -27.03 13.88
C PRO A 823 0.51 -28.51 13.49
N GLY A 824 0.79 -28.82 12.24
CA GLY A 824 0.92 -30.20 11.78
C GLY A 824 1.10 -30.29 10.27
N ASN A 825 1.62 -31.43 9.79
CA ASN A 825 1.84 -31.70 8.37
C ASN A 825 2.70 -30.64 7.63
N GLY A 826 3.67 -30.02 8.33
CA GLY A 826 4.52 -28.97 7.77
C GLY A 826 3.91 -27.57 7.80
N GLU A 827 2.73 -27.40 8.40
CA GLU A 827 2.04 -26.13 8.55
C GLU A 827 2.29 -25.51 9.93
N ASN A 828 2.33 -24.17 10.01
CA ASN A 828 2.53 -23.43 11.26
C ASN A 828 1.28 -23.34 12.16
N GLY A 829 0.12 -23.82 11.69
CA GLY A 829 -1.15 -23.76 12.42
C GLY A 829 -1.88 -22.43 12.35
N LEU A 830 -1.35 -21.43 11.67
CA LEU A 830 -2.03 -20.15 11.47
C LEU A 830 -2.96 -20.21 10.26
N VAL A 831 -4.21 -19.83 10.46
CA VAL A 831 -5.24 -19.77 9.40
C VAL A 831 -5.56 -18.29 9.15
N GLY A 832 -4.92 -17.71 8.13
CA GLY A 832 -5.04 -16.31 7.79
C GLY A 832 -6.36 -15.95 7.10
N ALA A 833 -6.56 -14.65 6.87
CA ALA A 833 -7.74 -14.13 6.20
C ALA A 833 -7.94 -14.74 4.79
N GLY A 834 -6.86 -14.92 4.02
CA GLY A 834 -6.91 -15.58 2.70
C GLY A 834 -7.35 -17.03 2.78
N ASP A 835 -6.83 -17.80 3.75
CA ASP A 835 -7.23 -19.17 3.99
C ASP A 835 -8.72 -19.28 4.38
N LEU A 836 -9.19 -18.39 5.26
CA LEU A 836 -10.59 -18.34 5.67
C LEU A 836 -11.52 -18.01 4.50
N ALA A 837 -11.12 -17.09 3.63
CA ALA A 837 -11.88 -16.72 2.44
C ALA A 837 -11.98 -17.87 1.40
N ALA A 838 -10.94 -18.72 1.34
CA ALA A 838 -10.89 -19.89 0.46
C ALA A 838 -11.74 -21.08 0.96
N LEU A 839 -12.22 -21.05 2.19
CA LEU A 839 -13.11 -22.10 2.72
C LEU A 839 -14.43 -22.10 1.95
N SER A 840 -15.02 -23.29 1.81
CA SER A 840 -16.37 -23.45 1.24
C SER A 840 -17.35 -23.75 2.37
N LEU A 841 -18.10 -22.73 2.80
CA LEU A 841 -19.09 -22.83 3.87
C LEU A 841 -20.52 -22.76 3.32
N ASP A 842 -21.45 -23.38 4.04
CA ASP A 842 -22.91 -23.19 3.93
C ASP A 842 -23.46 -23.10 5.37
N ALA A 843 -22.89 -22.19 6.15
CA ALA A 843 -23.13 -22.06 7.56
C ALA A 843 -24.17 -20.97 7.86
N ASP A 844 -25.16 -21.32 8.69
CA ASP A 844 -26.08 -20.33 9.24
C ASP A 844 -25.37 -19.43 10.26
N LEU A 845 -24.47 -20.01 11.07
CA LEU A 845 -23.80 -19.30 12.14
C LEU A 845 -22.34 -19.76 12.27
N VAL A 846 -21.44 -18.79 12.34
CA VAL A 846 -20.05 -18.98 12.80
C VAL A 846 -19.87 -18.20 14.12
N VAL A 847 -19.38 -18.87 15.16
CA VAL A 847 -19.02 -18.25 16.42
C VAL A 847 -17.51 -18.22 16.58
N LEU A 848 -16.95 -17.03 16.72
CA LEU A 848 -15.53 -16.79 16.97
C LEU A 848 -15.35 -16.38 18.44
N SER A 849 -15.39 -17.35 19.34
CA SER A 849 -15.08 -17.16 20.76
C SER A 849 -13.56 -17.09 20.95
N ALA A 850 -12.96 -16.05 20.37
CA ALA A 850 -11.52 -15.81 20.32
C ALA A 850 -11.23 -14.32 20.54
N CYS A 851 -10.05 -13.99 21.08
CA CYS A 851 -9.70 -12.62 21.44
C CYS A 851 -9.72 -11.67 20.25
N ARG A 852 -10.45 -10.53 20.33
CA ARG A 852 -10.52 -9.49 19.31
C ARG A 852 -10.96 -9.96 17.91
N SER A 853 -11.68 -11.06 17.83
CA SER A 853 -12.03 -11.70 16.55
C SER A 853 -12.91 -10.85 15.63
N ALA A 854 -13.57 -9.80 16.15
CA ALA A 854 -14.26 -8.77 15.36
C ALA A 854 -13.33 -7.61 14.95
N GLY A 855 -12.07 -7.60 15.40
CA GLY A 855 -11.07 -6.58 15.07
C GLY A 855 -10.37 -6.84 13.74
N GLY A 856 -9.47 -5.92 13.39
CA GLY A 856 -8.66 -5.96 12.16
C GLY A 856 -8.29 -4.57 11.67
N VAL A 857 -7.80 -4.51 10.44
CA VAL A 857 -7.46 -3.26 9.77
C VAL A 857 -8.74 -2.51 9.39
N LEU A 858 -8.86 -1.27 9.79
CA LEU A 858 -9.97 -0.41 9.38
C LEU A 858 -9.68 0.17 8.00
N VAL A 859 -10.41 -0.30 6.98
CA VAL A 859 -10.30 0.15 5.60
C VAL A 859 -11.43 1.12 5.30
N GLY A 860 -11.11 2.31 4.84
CA GLY A 860 -12.11 3.33 4.49
C GLY A 860 -13.10 2.80 3.45
N GLY A 861 -14.39 2.89 3.75
CA GLY A 861 -15.46 2.36 2.91
C GLY A 861 -15.68 0.85 2.99
N GLU A 862 -14.64 0.03 3.17
CA GLU A 862 -14.77 -1.44 3.28
C GLU A 862 -15.01 -1.92 4.73
N GLY A 863 -14.83 -1.05 5.73
CA GLY A 863 -14.99 -1.39 7.14
C GLY A 863 -13.81 -2.18 7.73
N VAL A 864 -14.07 -2.97 8.77
CA VAL A 864 -13.03 -3.78 9.43
C VAL A 864 -12.70 -5.01 8.59
N GLN A 865 -11.49 -5.05 8.08
CA GLN A 865 -10.91 -6.19 7.41
C GLN A 865 -10.12 -7.03 8.43
N GLY A 866 -10.66 -8.20 8.77
CA GLY A 866 -10.11 -9.11 9.78
C GLY A 866 -10.52 -10.54 9.52
N LEU A 867 -11.02 -11.23 10.54
CA LEU A 867 -11.47 -12.63 10.43
C LEU A 867 -12.93 -12.77 9.97
N THR A 868 -13.75 -11.73 10.14
CA THR A 868 -15.21 -11.80 9.89
C THR A 868 -15.56 -11.68 8.42
N SER A 869 -15.00 -10.72 7.69
CA SER A 869 -15.28 -10.52 6.26
C SER A 869 -14.93 -11.76 5.40
N PRO A 870 -13.76 -12.42 5.57
CA PRO A 870 -13.45 -13.67 4.87
C PRO A 870 -14.45 -14.80 5.13
N LEU A 871 -14.93 -14.95 6.35
CA LEU A 871 -15.92 -15.99 6.68
C LEU A 871 -17.30 -15.72 6.07
N LEU A 872 -17.73 -14.46 5.98
CA LEU A 872 -18.94 -14.09 5.23
C LEU A 872 -18.77 -14.43 3.74
N GLN A 873 -17.63 -14.15 3.15
CA GLN A 873 -17.28 -14.54 1.77
C GLN A 873 -17.31 -16.05 1.59
N ALA A 874 -16.70 -16.80 2.50
CA ALA A 874 -16.64 -18.25 2.48
C ALA A 874 -18.03 -18.90 2.53
N GLY A 875 -19.04 -18.22 3.08
CA GLY A 875 -20.42 -18.72 3.08
C GLY A 875 -21.13 -18.69 4.44
N ALA A 876 -20.58 -18.04 5.45
CA ALA A 876 -21.33 -17.77 6.68
C ALA A 876 -22.45 -16.76 6.42
N ARG A 877 -23.62 -16.93 7.05
CA ARG A 877 -24.74 -15.96 7.01
C ARG A 877 -24.64 -14.96 8.14
N SER A 878 -24.32 -15.44 9.33
CA SER A 878 -24.17 -14.63 10.52
C SER A 878 -22.94 -15.06 11.29
N ILE A 879 -22.25 -14.11 11.91
CA ILE A 879 -21.06 -14.35 12.71
C ILE A 879 -21.27 -13.72 14.09
N VAL A 880 -20.90 -14.43 15.16
CA VAL A 880 -20.75 -13.84 16.49
C VAL A 880 -19.27 -13.79 16.81
N ALA A 881 -18.74 -12.59 17.07
CA ALA A 881 -17.31 -12.35 17.28
C ALA A 881 -17.11 -11.37 18.45
N THR A 882 -15.84 -11.15 18.86
CA THR A 882 -15.50 -10.36 20.05
C THR A 882 -14.66 -9.13 19.72
N ASN A 883 -14.95 -8.00 20.37
CA ASN A 883 -14.22 -6.73 20.22
C ASN A 883 -12.88 -6.69 20.98
N TRP A 884 -12.75 -7.42 22.08
CA TRP A 884 -11.55 -7.43 22.93
C TRP A 884 -11.27 -8.80 23.51
N ARG A 885 -10.22 -8.89 24.32
CA ARG A 885 -9.83 -10.14 24.98
C ARG A 885 -10.87 -10.56 26.01
N ILE A 886 -11.30 -11.82 25.93
CA ILE A 886 -12.25 -12.44 26.83
C ILE A 886 -11.57 -13.45 27.74
N ASN A 887 -12.11 -13.64 28.93
CA ASN A 887 -11.65 -14.68 29.85
C ASN A 887 -12.38 -16.00 29.51
N ASP A 888 -11.64 -17.00 29.07
CA ASP A 888 -12.15 -18.29 28.59
C ASP A 888 -13.02 -19.07 29.58
N GLN A 889 -12.81 -18.90 30.88
CA GLN A 889 -13.63 -19.55 31.91
C GLN A 889 -14.94 -18.79 32.18
N ARG A 890 -14.89 -17.47 32.18
CA ARG A 890 -16.07 -16.61 32.45
C ARG A 890 -17.04 -16.53 31.27
N VAL A 891 -16.57 -16.81 30.09
CA VAL A 891 -17.40 -16.75 28.88
C VAL A 891 -18.34 -17.93 28.74
N VAL A 892 -18.00 -19.11 29.30
CA VAL A 892 -18.78 -20.34 29.14
C VAL A 892 -20.26 -20.19 29.54
N PRO A 893 -20.62 -19.58 30.71
CA PRO A 893 -22.02 -19.38 31.07
C PRO A 893 -22.76 -18.42 30.12
N PHE A 894 -22.05 -17.45 29.54
CA PHE A 894 -22.62 -16.51 28.54
C PHE A 894 -22.94 -17.27 27.24
N ILE A 895 -22.01 -18.09 26.74
CA ILE A 895 -22.21 -18.92 25.55
C ILE A 895 -23.34 -19.94 25.78
N GLU A 896 -23.46 -20.52 26.95
CA GLU A 896 -24.57 -21.43 27.29
C GLU A 896 -25.93 -20.72 27.15
N ARG A 897 -26.07 -19.52 27.72
CA ARG A 897 -27.31 -18.70 27.57
C ARG A 897 -27.61 -18.37 26.12
N PHE A 898 -26.57 -18.08 25.32
CA PHE A 898 -26.71 -17.78 23.90
C PHE A 898 -27.22 -19.00 23.14
N TYR A 899 -26.62 -20.15 23.32
CA TYR A 899 -27.05 -21.39 22.67
C TYR A 899 -28.42 -21.88 23.16
N ASP A 900 -28.76 -21.68 24.42
CA ASP A 900 -30.10 -21.92 24.96
C ASP A 900 -31.17 -21.07 24.24
N ALA A 901 -30.83 -19.80 23.99
CA ALA A 901 -31.74 -18.89 23.29
C ALA A 901 -31.90 -19.26 21.81
N LEU A 902 -30.82 -19.64 21.12
CA LEU A 902 -30.86 -20.19 19.76
C LEU A 902 -31.70 -21.47 19.69
N ALA A 903 -31.52 -22.38 20.64
CA ALA A 903 -32.27 -23.65 20.69
C ALA A 903 -33.77 -23.46 20.97
N ARG A 904 -34.18 -22.28 21.49
CA ARG A 904 -35.59 -21.87 21.59
C ARG A 904 -36.12 -21.22 20.30
N GLY A 905 -35.34 -21.18 19.23
CA GLY A 905 -35.71 -20.65 17.93
C GLY A 905 -35.56 -19.15 17.76
N LEU A 906 -34.87 -18.45 18.67
CA LEU A 906 -34.62 -17.02 18.52
C LEU A 906 -33.64 -16.74 17.40
N PRO A 907 -33.82 -15.66 16.62
CA PRO A 907 -32.79 -15.17 15.70
C PRO A 907 -31.47 -14.86 16.42
N VAL A 908 -30.34 -14.91 15.71
CA VAL A 908 -28.99 -14.74 16.29
C VAL A 908 -28.87 -13.45 17.11
N THR A 909 -29.39 -12.33 16.61
CA THR A 909 -29.36 -11.04 17.34
C THR A 909 -30.22 -11.05 18.62
N ASP A 910 -31.41 -11.66 18.54
CA ASP A 910 -32.30 -11.79 19.70
C ASP A 910 -31.74 -12.76 20.73
N ALA A 911 -31.12 -13.87 20.29
CA ALA A 911 -30.45 -14.82 21.16
C ALA A 911 -29.25 -14.16 21.87
N LEU A 912 -28.46 -13.35 21.15
CA LEU A 912 -27.37 -12.60 21.77
C LEU A 912 -27.89 -11.56 22.79
N ARG A 913 -28.96 -10.85 22.47
CA ARG A 913 -29.65 -9.95 23.41
C ARG A 913 -30.10 -10.72 24.67
N ALA A 914 -30.73 -11.86 24.50
CA ALA A 914 -31.19 -12.68 25.64
C ALA A 914 -30.03 -13.11 26.55
N ALA A 915 -28.88 -13.52 25.95
CA ALA A 915 -27.67 -13.84 26.68
C ALA A 915 -27.13 -12.63 27.48
N LYS A 916 -27.12 -11.45 26.86
CA LYS A 916 -26.68 -10.18 27.49
C LYS A 916 -27.59 -9.79 28.66
N LEU A 917 -28.89 -9.88 28.47
CA LEU A 917 -29.87 -9.65 29.54
C LEU A 917 -29.66 -10.61 30.73
N GLY A 918 -29.44 -11.90 30.42
CA GLY A 918 -29.17 -12.90 31.44
C GLY A 918 -27.83 -12.66 32.15
N ALA A 919 -26.82 -12.15 31.45
CA ALA A 919 -25.54 -11.78 32.05
C ALA A 919 -25.66 -10.58 33.00
N VAL A 920 -26.38 -9.54 32.58
CA VAL A 920 -26.66 -8.37 33.44
C VAL A 920 -27.48 -8.77 34.68
N ALA A 921 -28.48 -9.62 34.52
CA ALA A 921 -29.26 -10.14 35.64
C ALA A 921 -28.45 -10.98 36.62
N ALA A 922 -27.40 -11.63 36.13
CA ALA A 922 -26.44 -12.36 36.93
C ALA A 922 -25.33 -11.51 37.57
N GLY A 923 -25.37 -10.16 37.35
CA GLY A 923 -24.36 -9.23 37.85
C GLY A 923 -23.01 -9.27 37.10
N GLU A 924 -22.97 -9.85 35.90
CA GLU A 924 -21.74 -9.87 35.08
C GLU A 924 -21.39 -8.47 34.58
N PRO A 925 -20.11 -8.07 34.67
CA PRO A 925 -19.70 -6.73 34.23
C PRO A 925 -19.73 -6.58 32.70
N PRO A 926 -19.86 -5.34 32.18
CA PRO A 926 -19.91 -5.06 30.72
C PRO A 926 -18.76 -5.68 29.91
N ARG A 927 -17.57 -5.81 30.49
CA ARG A 927 -16.44 -6.46 29.81
C ARG A 927 -16.69 -7.90 29.36
N VAL A 928 -17.69 -8.60 29.94
CA VAL A 928 -18.04 -9.98 29.57
C VAL A 928 -19.03 -9.99 28.42
N TRP A 929 -20.15 -9.28 28.56
CA TRP A 929 -21.26 -9.34 27.61
C TRP A 929 -21.16 -8.34 26.44
N ALA A 930 -20.54 -7.17 26.67
CA ALA A 930 -20.39 -6.16 25.61
C ALA A 930 -19.26 -6.48 24.61
N ALA A 931 -18.45 -7.50 24.92
CA ALA A 931 -17.45 -7.99 23.97
C ALA A 931 -18.08 -8.57 22.71
N PHE A 932 -19.21 -9.24 22.79
CA PHE A 932 -19.81 -10.00 21.72
C PHE A 932 -20.69 -9.15 20.80
N LEU A 933 -20.48 -9.28 19.49
CA LEU A 933 -21.24 -8.66 18.43
C LEU A 933 -21.81 -9.73 17.49
N ALA A 934 -23.04 -9.50 16.98
CA ALA A 934 -23.60 -10.27 15.86
C ALA A 934 -23.38 -9.49 14.56
N ILE A 935 -22.74 -10.10 13.57
CA ILE A 935 -22.34 -9.48 12.31
C ILE A 935 -22.95 -10.28 11.14
N GLY A 936 -23.55 -9.58 10.17
CA GLY A 936 -24.13 -10.20 8.96
C GLY A 936 -25.67 -10.16 8.95
N ASP A 937 -26.33 -11.27 8.57
CA ASP A 937 -27.80 -11.35 8.58
C ASP A 937 -28.35 -11.44 10.02
N PRO A 938 -29.06 -10.41 10.50
CA PRO A 938 -29.55 -10.35 11.88
C PRO A 938 -30.65 -11.34 12.20
N LEU A 939 -31.36 -11.85 11.20
CA LEU A 939 -32.58 -12.64 11.35
C LEU A 939 -32.37 -14.15 11.16
N VAL A 940 -31.12 -14.58 11.06
CA VAL A 940 -30.79 -16.01 10.94
C VAL A 940 -31.29 -16.77 12.19
N THR A 941 -32.05 -17.82 11.98
CA THR A 941 -32.40 -18.81 12.99
C THR A 941 -31.66 -20.12 12.75
N VAL A 942 -31.19 -20.75 13.81
CA VAL A 942 -30.50 -22.02 13.73
C VAL A 942 -31.33 -23.08 14.43
N PRO A 943 -31.73 -24.18 13.76
CA PRO A 943 -32.62 -25.19 14.36
C PRO A 943 -31.87 -26.12 15.32
N LEU A 944 -31.27 -25.54 16.36
CA LEU A 944 -30.63 -26.25 17.48
C LEU A 944 -31.70 -26.82 18.42
N ARG A 945 -31.28 -27.70 19.32
CA ARG A 945 -32.17 -28.34 20.32
C ARG A 945 -31.59 -28.15 21.70
N LEU A 946 -32.43 -27.91 22.69
CA LEU A 946 -32.02 -27.90 24.08
C LEU A 946 -31.44 -29.26 24.45
N PRO A 947 -30.31 -29.33 25.16
CA PRO A 947 -29.76 -30.58 25.64
C PRO A 947 -30.79 -31.34 26.50
N ALA A 948 -30.86 -32.66 26.33
CA ALA A 948 -31.70 -33.47 27.18
C ALA A 948 -31.30 -33.25 28.65
N LYS A 949 -32.27 -32.93 29.51
CA LYS A 949 -32.00 -32.86 30.94
C LYS A 949 -31.54 -34.21 31.42
N SER A 950 -30.36 -34.32 32.01
CA SER A 950 -29.91 -35.55 32.66
C SER A 950 -30.88 -35.87 33.81
N TRP A 951 -31.42 -37.10 33.83
CA TRP A 951 -32.34 -37.54 34.90
C TRP A 951 -31.72 -37.41 36.30
N TRP A 952 -30.38 -37.35 36.46
CA TRP A 952 -29.67 -37.01 37.68
C TRP A 952 -29.91 -35.59 38.24
N SER A 953 -30.38 -34.63 37.43
CA SER A 953 -30.75 -33.29 37.91
C SER A 953 -32.01 -33.27 38.81
N TRP A 954 -32.76 -34.33 38.83
CA TRP A 954 -33.98 -34.49 39.67
C TRP A 954 -33.67 -35.08 41.06
N ILE A 955 -32.44 -35.51 41.30
CA ILE A 955 -32.08 -36.21 42.56
C ILE A 955 -31.25 -35.35 43.50
N ARG A 956 -30.96 -34.10 43.17
CA ARG A 956 -30.39 -33.15 44.15
C ARG A 956 -31.51 -32.38 44.81
N PRO A 957 -31.74 -32.52 46.14
CA PRO A 957 -32.53 -31.61 46.91
C PRO A 957 -31.92 -30.19 46.89
N SER A 958 -32.73 -29.17 46.78
CA SER A 958 -32.44 -27.75 46.83
C SER A 958 -31.68 -27.37 48.11
#